data_32ae7c4c54b16764b62ef2d6ec6146ed
#
_entry.id   32ae7c4c54b16764b62ef2d6ec6146ed
#
_cell.length_a   1.000
_cell.length_b   1.000
_cell.length_c   1.000
_cell.angle_alpha   90.00
_cell.angle_beta   90.00
_cell.angle_gamma   90.00
#
_symmetry.space_group_name_H-M   'P 1'
#
loop_
_entity.id
_entity.type
_entity.pdbx_description
1 polymer ?
#
loop_
_entity_poly.entity_id
_entity_poly.type
_entity_poly.pdbx_seq_one_letter_code
_entity_poly.pdbx_strand_id
1 'polypeptide(L)'
;MHRAHLLPVAVGFLGGIVAELHGFALVALGCGLASAFVPWLPRPDARAAVVLALAFGVLLARFHGEASFAPGDVRPHTYAGAIVEQSGPSEAAEFVVRLDDGRHVTVTLPHASLPIGARVTLRAQFEPPDEPRNPGEPSARELAAERGLAGRLARAHLISTAPLETRDSSLWLPRLRAWAEAQLRTRLDEPYATILAGMMWGERGTLPPDLRAEFQDTGTVHVLVTAGLHLGVVAVLALALTGALGGGRIASSLGAIGVVWLYAIFSGAHLPSLRAATMLSFALLARASGRSAFSWNAFAAAAIVVAALRPVSVQSLSFALSFSCVGAILLLAEPLTKELKRLGVPALGREALALTLATQTGTWPLTASAFLVFAPYAPLANALVVPVVGVAMLAGFAELAASAVPLFAQACANVELSLLTWIVSVVRITSNLPGAHVTTTPPPLWTIALYDVALAGAVLLAARRRMLWAAAIFAGAVALCLWPPRAISHDLIVTAIDVGQADALLIQTPRGHAILVDAGGQLERGPSLGSGSPAEAIGERVVVPFLIRGGIHHLDAIVLSHPHGDHAGGVAPVLRLLGAHLLADSGQIYPGHAYHDALDVARSKRVPIVEPRAGDAWRTDDGVVFRFLGPIQPFISRSRNDINNNSLVFMLQYKSFRMLFTGDAGAEAEQRILNEGADLHAAVLKVGHHGSAYSSTPDFIEAVHPKYALISVGRHNLFGHPAPQTLRTLQQMGARVYRTDRDCAIMLTSDGDDITVAPTCSLSL
;
A
#
# COMPACT_ATOMS: atom_id res chain seq x y z
N MET A 1 -7.37 7.47 -35.06
CA MET A 1 -7.26 6.01 -34.86
C MET A 1 -6.94 5.19 -36.13
N HIS A 2 -7.06 5.75 -37.34
CA HIS A 2 -6.93 4.98 -38.61
C HIS A 2 -5.54 4.36 -38.94
N ARG A 3 -4.52 4.44 -38.07
CA ARG A 3 -3.18 3.85 -38.30
C ARG A 3 -2.57 3.13 -37.09
N ALA A 4 -3.39 2.69 -36.15
CA ALA A 4 -2.91 1.99 -34.94
C ALA A 4 -2.86 0.46 -35.16
N HIS A 5 -2.08 -0.02 -36.12
CA HIS A 5 -2.03 -1.43 -36.51
C HIS A 5 -1.48 -2.36 -35.43
N LEU A 6 -0.60 -1.87 -34.53
CA LEU A 6 -0.03 -2.67 -33.44
C LEU A 6 -0.91 -2.76 -32.20
N LEU A 7 -1.91 -1.90 -32.03
CA LEU A 7 -2.75 -1.90 -30.84
C LEU A 7 -3.54 -3.22 -30.65
N PRO A 8 -4.22 -3.76 -31.68
CA PRO A 8 -4.88 -5.06 -31.56
C PRO A 8 -3.91 -6.21 -31.24
N VAL A 9 -2.70 -6.17 -31.81
CA VAL A 9 -1.66 -7.17 -31.56
C VAL A 9 -1.20 -7.10 -30.11
N ALA A 10 -0.98 -5.90 -29.56
CA ALA A 10 -0.63 -5.70 -28.15
C ALA A 10 -1.73 -6.19 -27.22
N VAL A 11 -3.00 -5.90 -27.52
CA VAL A 11 -4.14 -6.38 -26.73
C VAL A 11 -4.21 -7.92 -26.74
N GLY A 12 -4.01 -8.56 -27.89
CA GLY A 12 -3.95 -10.02 -27.98
C GLY A 12 -2.80 -10.60 -27.15
N PHE A 13 -1.60 -10.01 -27.26
CA PHE A 13 -0.42 -10.46 -26.53
C PHE A 13 -0.58 -10.34 -25.01
N LEU A 14 -1.01 -9.17 -24.52
CA LEU A 14 -1.26 -8.94 -23.10
C LEU A 14 -2.40 -9.82 -22.57
N GLY A 15 -3.46 -9.99 -23.38
CA GLY A 15 -4.56 -10.89 -23.03
C GLY A 15 -4.11 -12.34 -22.87
N GLY A 16 -3.17 -12.81 -23.72
CA GLY A 16 -2.57 -14.14 -23.59
C GLY A 16 -1.77 -14.31 -22.29
N ILE A 17 -0.97 -13.32 -21.93
CA ILE A 17 -0.21 -13.32 -20.66
C ILE A 17 -1.16 -13.39 -19.47
N VAL A 18 -2.15 -12.50 -19.40
CA VAL A 18 -3.11 -12.44 -18.30
C VAL A 18 -3.90 -13.76 -18.19
N ALA A 19 -4.31 -14.33 -19.32
CA ALA A 19 -5.06 -15.57 -19.34
C ALA A 19 -4.25 -16.76 -18.80
N GLU A 20 -2.96 -16.87 -19.13
CA GLU A 20 -2.09 -17.91 -18.58
C GLU A 20 -1.89 -17.74 -17.07
N LEU A 21 -1.59 -16.52 -16.63
CA LEU A 21 -1.35 -16.21 -15.21
C LEU A 21 -2.58 -16.48 -14.32
N HIS A 22 -3.80 -16.47 -14.90
CA HIS A 22 -5.03 -16.81 -14.17
C HIS A 22 -5.57 -18.22 -14.47
N GLY A 23 -4.84 -19.06 -15.20
CA GLY A 23 -5.24 -20.42 -15.52
C GLY A 23 -6.35 -20.55 -16.59
N PHE A 24 -6.68 -19.46 -17.31
CA PHE A 24 -7.72 -19.44 -18.36
C PHE A 24 -7.17 -19.51 -19.80
N ALA A 25 -5.92 -19.91 -19.97
CA ALA A 25 -5.22 -19.86 -21.26
C ALA A 25 -5.96 -20.58 -22.40
N LEU A 26 -6.51 -21.77 -22.15
CA LEU A 26 -7.27 -22.54 -23.14
C LEU A 26 -8.57 -21.84 -23.58
N VAL A 27 -9.26 -21.20 -22.61
CA VAL A 27 -10.49 -20.44 -22.93
C VAL A 27 -10.14 -19.20 -23.72
N ALA A 28 -9.08 -18.48 -23.36
CA ALA A 28 -8.63 -17.30 -24.08
C ALA A 28 -8.16 -17.62 -25.50
N LEU A 29 -7.44 -18.75 -25.71
CA LEU A 29 -7.05 -19.23 -27.02
C LEU A 29 -8.27 -19.58 -27.89
N GLY A 30 -9.27 -20.24 -27.29
CA GLY A 30 -10.53 -20.55 -27.97
C GLY A 30 -11.28 -19.27 -28.39
N CYS A 31 -11.41 -18.29 -27.50
CA CYS A 31 -12.01 -16.99 -27.81
C CYS A 31 -11.18 -16.20 -28.84
N GLY A 32 -9.86 -16.28 -28.78
CA GLY A 32 -8.96 -15.67 -29.74
C GLY A 32 -9.15 -16.26 -31.15
N LEU A 33 -9.21 -17.58 -31.27
CA LEU A 33 -9.50 -18.27 -32.52
C LEU A 33 -10.89 -17.88 -33.04
N ALA A 34 -11.91 -17.84 -32.19
CA ALA A 34 -13.26 -17.39 -32.58
C ALA A 34 -13.25 -15.93 -33.04
N SER A 35 -12.47 -15.05 -32.45
CA SER A 35 -12.35 -13.64 -32.84
C SER A 35 -11.72 -13.46 -34.23
N ALA A 36 -10.94 -14.44 -34.71
CA ALA A 36 -10.41 -14.43 -36.08
C ALA A 36 -11.51 -14.42 -37.15
N PHE A 37 -12.71 -14.85 -36.78
CA PHE A 37 -13.88 -14.85 -37.70
C PHE A 37 -14.76 -13.61 -37.56
N VAL A 38 -14.41 -12.63 -36.66
CA VAL A 38 -15.21 -11.42 -36.42
C VAL A 38 -14.94 -10.36 -37.51
N PRO A 39 -16.00 -9.81 -38.18
CA PRO A 39 -15.84 -8.95 -39.37
C PRO A 39 -15.22 -7.56 -39.15
N TRP A 40 -15.05 -7.08 -37.91
CA TRP A 40 -14.57 -5.73 -37.63
C TRP A 40 -13.07 -5.53 -37.75
N LEU A 41 -12.27 -6.60 -37.87
CA LEU A 41 -10.87 -6.51 -38.26
C LEU A 41 -10.80 -6.70 -39.80
N PRO A 42 -10.49 -5.63 -40.55
CA PRO A 42 -10.74 -5.63 -42.01
C PRO A 42 -9.77 -6.50 -42.85
N ARG A 43 -8.69 -7.02 -42.26
CA ARG A 43 -7.68 -7.79 -42.98
C ARG A 43 -7.40 -9.14 -42.29
N PRO A 44 -7.37 -10.27 -43.03
CA PRO A 44 -7.11 -11.60 -42.47
C PRO A 44 -5.75 -11.69 -41.75
N ASP A 45 -4.74 -10.99 -42.29
CA ASP A 45 -3.38 -10.94 -41.70
C ASP A 45 -3.37 -10.28 -40.30
N ALA A 46 -4.19 -9.23 -40.07
CA ALA A 46 -4.33 -8.60 -38.78
C ALA A 46 -4.99 -9.52 -37.74
N ARG A 47 -5.96 -10.34 -38.18
CA ARG A 47 -6.62 -11.32 -37.31
C ARG A 47 -5.65 -12.44 -36.92
N ALA A 48 -4.91 -12.98 -37.90
CA ALA A 48 -3.86 -13.96 -37.63
C ALA A 48 -2.77 -13.43 -36.69
N ALA A 49 -2.34 -12.18 -36.87
CA ALA A 49 -1.35 -11.54 -35.99
C ALA A 49 -1.85 -11.41 -34.53
N VAL A 50 -3.12 -11.10 -34.28
CA VAL A 50 -3.71 -11.03 -32.94
C VAL A 50 -3.74 -12.42 -32.28
N VAL A 51 -4.16 -13.46 -33.03
CA VAL A 51 -4.20 -14.83 -32.49
C VAL A 51 -2.80 -15.35 -32.17
N LEU A 52 -1.83 -15.12 -33.09
CA LEU A 52 -0.43 -15.49 -32.85
C LEU A 52 0.17 -14.74 -31.66
N ALA A 53 -0.14 -13.45 -31.52
CA ALA A 53 0.33 -12.66 -30.39
C ALA A 53 -0.26 -13.17 -29.07
N LEU A 54 -1.55 -13.53 -29.03
CA LEU A 54 -2.20 -14.13 -27.87
C LEU A 54 -1.54 -15.47 -27.51
N ALA A 55 -1.36 -16.37 -28.49
CA ALA A 55 -0.70 -17.65 -28.26
C ALA A 55 0.75 -17.49 -27.78
N PHE A 56 1.48 -16.52 -28.33
CA PHE A 56 2.84 -16.22 -27.89
C PHE A 56 2.88 -15.64 -26.47
N GLY A 57 1.91 -14.80 -26.11
CA GLY A 57 1.76 -14.28 -24.74
C GLY A 57 1.53 -15.39 -23.72
N VAL A 58 0.64 -16.36 -24.03
CA VAL A 58 0.42 -17.55 -23.20
C VAL A 58 1.71 -18.36 -23.02
N LEU A 59 2.38 -18.67 -24.12
CA LEU A 59 3.64 -19.43 -24.07
C LEU A 59 4.71 -18.71 -23.24
N LEU A 60 4.86 -17.41 -23.45
CA LEU A 60 5.88 -16.62 -22.75
C LEU A 60 5.61 -16.58 -21.23
N ALA A 61 4.35 -16.39 -20.82
CA ALA A 61 3.99 -16.38 -19.41
C ALA A 61 4.24 -17.75 -18.76
N ARG A 62 3.93 -18.83 -19.47
CA ARG A 62 4.15 -20.20 -19.01
C ARG A 62 5.62 -20.54 -18.79
N PHE A 63 6.51 -20.02 -19.65
CA PHE A 63 7.96 -20.24 -19.53
C PHE A 63 8.62 -19.40 -18.43
N HIS A 64 8.06 -18.24 -18.06
CA HIS A 64 8.66 -17.37 -17.05
C HIS A 64 8.30 -17.74 -15.61
N GLY A 65 7.24 -18.53 -15.39
CA GLY A 65 6.80 -18.97 -14.07
C GLY A 65 6.48 -17.82 -13.11
N GLU A 66 5.94 -18.15 -11.96
CA GLU A 66 5.85 -17.22 -10.83
C GLU A 66 7.23 -17.00 -10.20
N ALA A 67 7.46 -15.82 -9.62
CA ALA A 67 8.68 -15.56 -8.87
C ALA A 67 8.77 -16.55 -7.70
N SER A 68 9.69 -17.51 -7.81
CA SER A 68 9.93 -18.49 -6.75
C SER A 68 10.78 -17.83 -5.67
N PHE A 69 10.27 -17.76 -4.46
CA PHE A 69 11.02 -17.32 -3.29
C PHE A 69 11.60 -18.53 -2.57
N ALA A 70 12.86 -18.40 -2.11
CA ALA A 70 13.47 -19.42 -1.29
C ALA A 70 12.70 -19.58 0.04
N PRO A 71 12.61 -20.80 0.59
CA PRO A 71 12.00 -21.01 1.89
C PRO A 71 12.74 -20.22 2.98
N GLY A 72 12.00 -19.81 4.03
CA GLY A 72 12.59 -19.13 5.17
C GLY A 72 13.45 -20.05 6.04
N ASP A 73 14.39 -19.44 6.76
CA ASP A 73 15.24 -20.17 7.69
C ASP A 73 14.52 -20.51 8.99
N VAL A 74 14.67 -21.75 9.44
CA VAL A 74 14.18 -22.15 10.78
C VAL A 74 15.15 -21.71 11.88
N ARG A 75 16.43 -21.60 11.58
CA ARG A 75 17.51 -21.21 12.51
C ARG A 75 18.33 -20.06 11.94
N PRO A 76 18.97 -19.23 12.81
CA PRO A 76 19.86 -18.18 12.35
C PRO A 76 21.07 -18.75 11.61
N HIS A 77 21.36 -18.20 10.43
CA HIS A 77 22.53 -18.48 9.61
C HIS A 77 23.45 -17.25 9.51
N THR A 78 24.67 -17.47 9.03
CA THR A 78 25.60 -16.38 8.75
C THR A 78 25.49 -16.00 7.28
N TYR A 79 25.21 -14.73 7.01
CA TYR A 79 25.11 -14.13 5.69
C TYR A 79 26.22 -13.11 5.50
N ALA A 80 26.87 -13.14 4.35
CA ALA A 80 27.87 -12.15 3.96
C ALA A 80 27.40 -11.45 2.67
N GLY A 81 27.68 -10.17 2.55
CA GLY A 81 27.29 -9.39 1.38
C GLY A 81 27.74 -7.94 1.46
N ALA A 82 27.44 -7.18 0.42
CA ALA A 82 27.74 -5.75 0.32
C ALA A 82 26.47 -4.90 0.45
N ILE A 83 26.56 -3.80 1.17
CA ILE A 83 25.48 -2.81 1.26
C ILE A 83 25.36 -2.08 -0.08
N VAL A 84 24.19 -2.11 -0.68
CA VAL A 84 23.90 -1.45 -1.99
C VAL A 84 22.98 -0.24 -1.87
N GLU A 85 22.16 -0.21 -0.81
CA GLU A 85 21.22 0.90 -0.55
C GLU A 85 21.02 1.05 0.96
N GLN A 86 20.78 2.27 1.41
CA GLN A 86 20.42 2.58 2.78
C GLN A 86 19.19 3.49 2.75
N SER A 87 18.22 3.19 3.59
CA SER A 87 17.02 4.01 3.79
C SER A 87 16.67 4.06 5.27
N GLY A 88 16.01 5.11 5.69
CA GLY A 88 15.58 5.29 7.07
C GLY A 88 16.52 6.12 7.93
N PRO A 89 16.03 6.61 9.13
CA PRO A 89 16.83 7.34 10.07
C PRO A 89 17.92 6.45 10.68
N SER A 90 19.00 7.05 11.15
CA SER A 90 20.11 6.34 11.79
C SER A 90 19.71 5.44 12.97
N GLU A 91 18.60 5.78 13.64
CA GLU A 91 18.05 4.98 14.75
C GLU A 91 17.44 3.66 14.33
N ALA A 92 16.93 3.57 13.09
CA ALA A 92 16.29 2.38 12.52
C ALA A 92 16.61 2.24 11.02
N ALA A 93 17.89 2.35 10.66
CA ALA A 93 18.33 2.29 9.27
C ALA A 93 18.01 0.92 8.66
N GLU A 94 17.31 0.95 7.54
CA GLU A 94 17.07 -0.22 6.69
C GLU A 94 18.11 -0.23 5.57
N PHE A 95 18.78 -1.35 5.40
CA PHE A 95 19.79 -1.56 4.38
C PHE A 95 19.31 -2.60 3.38
N VAL A 96 19.58 -2.38 2.10
CA VAL A 96 19.56 -3.45 1.10
C VAL A 96 20.95 -4.02 0.98
N VAL A 97 21.07 -5.32 1.23
CA VAL A 97 22.33 -6.05 1.15
C VAL A 97 22.28 -7.00 -0.04
N ARG A 98 23.26 -6.89 -0.93
CA ARG A 98 23.49 -7.88 -1.98
C ARG A 98 24.36 -8.98 -1.36
N LEU A 99 23.76 -10.13 -1.13
CA LEU A 99 24.45 -11.31 -0.61
C LEU A 99 25.46 -11.87 -1.63
N ASP A 100 26.41 -12.66 -1.15
CA ASP A 100 27.45 -13.29 -2.01
C ASP A 100 26.85 -14.29 -3.02
N ASP A 101 25.64 -14.81 -2.78
CA ASP A 101 24.88 -15.65 -3.71
C ASP A 101 24.10 -14.84 -4.77
N GLY A 102 24.20 -13.51 -4.75
CA GLY A 102 23.56 -12.60 -5.69
C GLY A 102 22.15 -12.12 -5.29
N ARG A 103 21.55 -12.67 -4.23
CA ARG A 103 20.24 -12.23 -3.74
C ARG A 103 20.33 -10.84 -3.11
N HIS A 104 19.31 -10.01 -3.34
CA HIS A 104 19.12 -8.76 -2.63
C HIS A 104 18.12 -8.97 -1.49
N VAL A 105 18.51 -8.58 -0.28
CA VAL A 105 17.68 -8.73 0.91
C VAL A 105 17.66 -7.44 1.71
N THR A 106 16.56 -7.17 2.40
CA THR A 106 16.49 -6.04 3.35
C THR A 106 16.95 -6.49 4.73
N VAL A 107 17.56 -5.58 5.47
CA VAL A 107 17.97 -5.78 6.86
C VAL A 107 17.84 -4.48 7.63
N THR A 108 17.24 -4.51 8.82
CA THR A 108 17.20 -3.38 9.74
C THR A 108 18.30 -3.55 10.79
N LEU A 109 19.18 -2.58 10.87
CA LEU A 109 20.28 -2.56 11.85
C LEU A 109 20.16 -1.25 12.67
N PRO A 110 19.62 -1.31 13.90
CA PRO A 110 19.49 -0.13 14.74
C PRO A 110 20.86 0.50 15.03
N HIS A 111 20.91 1.83 15.00
CA HIS A 111 22.11 2.64 15.31
C HIS A 111 23.35 2.34 14.47
N ALA A 112 23.21 1.64 13.35
CA ALA A 112 24.34 1.36 12.46
C ALA A 112 24.48 2.50 11.42
N SER A 113 25.68 3.09 11.35
CA SER A 113 26.07 3.97 10.25
C SER A 113 27.09 3.22 9.38
N LEU A 114 26.61 2.63 8.31
CA LEU A 114 27.42 1.78 7.44
C LEU A 114 27.46 2.38 6.03
N PRO A 115 28.64 2.62 5.46
CA PRO A 115 28.73 3.24 4.14
C PRO A 115 28.27 2.28 3.04
N ILE A 116 27.70 2.81 1.97
CA ILE A 116 27.35 2.03 0.78
C ILE A 116 28.60 1.38 0.21
N GLY A 117 28.52 0.07 -0.07
CA GLY A 117 29.62 -0.75 -0.51
C GLY A 117 30.44 -1.39 0.61
N ALA A 118 30.14 -1.12 1.87
CA ALA A 118 30.73 -1.86 2.99
C ALA A 118 30.32 -3.34 2.92
N ARG A 119 31.28 -4.22 3.13
CA ARG A 119 31.02 -5.65 3.26
C ARG A 119 30.62 -5.93 4.70
N VAL A 120 29.48 -6.59 4.86
CA VAL A 120 28.93 -6.94 6.18
C VAL A 120 28.79 -8.43 6.31
N THR A 121 29.05 -8.95 7.51
CA THR A 121 28.72 -10.31 7.90
C THR A 121 27.68 -10.24 9.00
N LEU A 122 26.53 -10.87 8.76
CA LEU A 122 25.35 -10.80 9.59
C LEU A 122 24.96 -12.20 10.06
N ARG A 123 24.60 -12.34 11.32
CA ARG A 123 23.87 -13.53 11.81
C ARG A 123 22.40 -13.20 11.88
N ALA A 124 21.60 -13.86 11.04
CA ALA A 124 20.18 -13.53 10.86
C ALA A 124 19.36 -14.75 10.44
N GLN A 125 18.05 -14.60 10.44
CA GLN A 125 17.11 -15.55 9.83
C GLN A 125 16.61 -14.95 8.52
N PHE A 126 16.71 -15.69 7.43
CA PHE A 126 16.11 -15.27 6.17
C PHE A 126 14.61 -15.53 6.21
N GLU A 127 13.84 -14.51 5.92
CA GLU A 127 12.39 -14.57 5.79
C GLU A 127 12.00 -14.16 4.37
N PRO A 128 11.29 -15.03 3.61
CA PRO A 128 10.71 -14.64 2.34
C PRO A 128 9.61 -13.58 2.57
N PRO A 129 9.23 -12.83 1.52
CA PRO A 129 8.10 -11.92 1.63
C PRO A 129 6.81 -12.69 1.97
N ASP A 130 6.04 -12.15 2.88
CA ASP A 130 4.78 -12.76 3.29
C ASP A 130 3.72 -12.71 2.18
N GLU A 131 2.82 -13.69 2.19
CA GLU A 131 1.56 -13.59 1.47
C GLU A 131 0.58 -12.67 2.20
N PRO A 132 -0.46 -12.16 1.52
CA PRO A 132 -1.48 -11.36 2.17
C PRO A 132 -2.09 -12.11 3.35
N ARG A 133 -2.06 -11.47 4.52
CA ARG A 133 -2.55 -12.08 5.76
C ARG A 133 -3.96 -11.64 6.12
N ASN A 134 -4.38 -10.51 5.56
CA ASN A 134 -5.74 -9.98 5.71
C ASN A 134 -6.43 -9.91 4.34
N PRO A 135 -7.75 -10.09 4.27
CA PRO A 135 -8.51 -9.95 3.04
C PRO A 135 -8.26 -8.61 2.35
N GLY A 136 -7.93 -8.66 1.05
CA GLY A 136 -7.67 -7.48 0.24
C GLY A 136 -6.33 -6.77 0.50
N GLU A 137 -5.47 -7.31 1.34
CA GLU A 137 -4.12 -6.79 1.56
C GLU A 137 -3.25 -6.94 0.29
N PRO A 138 -2.43 -5.94 -0.08
CA PRO A 138 -1.50 -6.07 -1.20
C PRO A 138 -0.46 -7.16 -0.95
N SER A 139 -0.11 -7.91 -1.98
CA SER A 139 0.92 -8.96 -1.89
C SER A 139 2.31 -8.35 -1.64
N ALA A 140 2.91 -8.66 -0.51
CA ALA A 140 4.29 -8.29 -0.22
C ALA A 140 5.28 -9.00 -1.17
N ARG A 141 4.92 -10.19 -1.68
CA ARG A 141 5.69 -10.93 -2.69
C ARG A 141 5.75 -10.19 -4.01
N GLU A 142 4.63 -9.69 -4.50
CA GLU A 142 4.59 -8.88 -5.73
C GLU A 142 5.46 -7.63 -5.57
N LEU A 143 5.33 -6.94 -4.44
CA LEU A 143 6.10 -5.74 -4.17
C LEU A 143 7.61 -6.02 -4.06
N ALA A 144 8.00 -7.12 -3.44
CA ALA A 144 9.38 -7.56 -3.35
C ALA A 144 9.92 -7.96 -4.73
N ALA A 145 9.16 -8.73 -5.52
CA ALA A 145 9.52 -9.10 -6.87
C ALA A 145 9.72 -7.88 -7.79
N GLU A 146 8.86 -6.85 -7.69
CA GLU A 146 9.03 -5.60 -8.40
C GLU A 146 10.33 -4.87 -8.06
N ARG A 147 10.77 -4.96 -6.80
CA ARG A 147 12.03 -4.37 -6.31
C ARG A 147 13.24 -5.25 -6.52
N GLY A 148 13.07 -6.50 -6.98
CA GLY A 148 14.14 -7.49 -7.10
C GLY A 148 14.66 -7.97 -5.74
N LEU A 149 13.83 -7.91 -4.70
CA LEU A 149 14.17 -8.36 -3.35
C LEU A 149 13.77 -9.83 -3.17
N ALA A 150 14.68 -10.63 -2.62
CA ALA A 150 14.41 -12.02 -2.31
C ALA A 150 13.68 -12.22 -0.97
N GLY A 151 13.81 -11.26 -0.05
CA GLY A 151 13.22 -11.31 1.27
C GLY A 151 13.91 -10.35 2.24
N ARG A 152 13.77 -10.64 3.54
CA ARG A 152 14.42 -9.86 4.60
C ARG A 152 15.27 -10.75 5.51
N LEU A 153 16.29 -10.16 6.13
CA LEU A 153 17.06 -10.78 7.21
C LEU A 153 16.50 -10.30 8.55
N ALA A 154 15.70 -11.13 9.19
CA ALA A 154 15.12 -10.85 10.49
C ALA A 154 16.09 -11.18 11.62
N ARG A 155 15.95 -10.52 12.77
CA ARG A 155 16.78 -10.70 13.97
C ARG A 155 18.27 -10.61 13.66
N ALA A 156 18.64 -9.67 12.79
CA ALA A 156 19.99 -9.54 12.30
C ALA A 156 20.92 -8.96 13.39
N HIS A 157 22.03 -9.62 13.58
CA HIS A 157 23.14 -9.17 14.43
C HIS A 157 24.37 -8.99 13.56
N LEU A 158 24.96 -7.80 13.58
CA LEU A 158 26.18 -7.50 12.86
C LEU A 158 27.36 -8.19 13.56
N ILE A 159 28.03 -9.11 12.85
CA ILE A 159 29.21 -9.83 13.35
C ILE A 159 30.48 -9.03 13.05
N SER A 160 30.62 -8.60 11.80
CA SER A 160 31.78 -7.85 11.35
C SER A 160 31.46 -6.96 10.17
N THR A 161 32.25 -5.89 10.06
CA THR A 161 32.29 -5.02 8.88
C THR A 161 33.71 -5.04 8.32
N ALA A 162 33.82 -5.20 7.01
CA ALA A 162 35.09 -5.03 6.32
C ALA A 162 35.07 -3.74 5.50
N PRO A 163 36.23 -3.06 5.39
CA PRO A 163 36.35 -1.86 4.57
C PRO A 163 35.97 -2.17 3.12
N LEU A 164 35.56 -1.13 2.42
CA LEU A 164 35.24 -1.14 0.99
C LEU A 164 36.32 -1.87 0.16
N GLU A 165 35.95 -2.94 -0.50
CA GLU A 165 36.74 -3.44 -1.62
C GLU A 165 36.67 -2.40 -2.75
N THR A 166 37.71 -1.59 -2.90
CA THR A 166 37.81 -0.48 -3.88
C THR A 166 37.69 -0.96 -5.33
N ARG A 167 37.81 -2.26 -5.58
CA ARG A 167 37.84 -2.87 -6.92
C ARG A 167 36.51 -3.42 -7.43
N ASP A 168 35.44 -3.48 -6.62
CA ASP A 168 34.14 -3.95 -7.13
C ASP A 168 33.50 -2.86 -8.00
N SER A 169 33.69 -3.03 -9.33
CA SER A 169 33.12 -2.11 -10.33
C SER A 169 31.60 -2.08 -10.34
N SER A 170 30.92 -3.08 -9.74
CA SER A 170 29.46 -3.09 -9.69
C SER A 170 28.88 -2.10 -8.67
N LEU A 171 29.71 -1.58 -7.77
CA LEU A 171 29.32 -0.62 -6.73
C LEU A 171 29.56 0.85 -7.12
N TRP A 172 30.06 1.14 -8.35
CA TRP A 172 30.33 2.52 -8.76
C TRP A 172 29.06 3.38 -8.74
N LEU A 173 27.94 2.82 -9.15
CA LEU A 173 26.66 3.52 -9.26
C LEU A 173 26.02 3.82 -7.88
N PRO A 174 25.91 2.86 -6.94
CA PRO A 174 25.54 3.15 -5.55
C PRO A 174 26.43 4.21 -4.90
N ARG A 175 27.73 4.15 -5.12
CA ARG A 175 28.71 5.14 -4.60
C ARG A 175 28.48 6.54 -5.17
N LEU A 176 28.23 6.62 -6.50
CA LEU A 176 27.95 7.89 -7.14
C LEU A 176 26.66 8.53 -6.57
N ARG A 177 25.63 7.73 -6.31
CA ARG A 177 24.40 8.22 -5.66
C ARG A 177 24.67 8.71 -4.24
N ALA A 178 25.38 7.92 -3.43
CA ALA A 178 25.74 8.32 -2.07
C ALA A 178 26.55 9.61 -2.04
N TRP A 179 27.48 9.77 -2.99
CA TRP A 179 28.20 11.02 -3.16
C TRP A 179 27.29 12.19 -3.53
N ALA A 180 26.39 11.99 -4.50
CA ALA A 180 25.44 13.02 -4.92
C ALA A 180 24.51 13.44 -3.76
N GLU A 181 23.99 12.47 -3.01
CA GLU A 181 23.16 12.72 -1.83
C GLU A 181 23.92 13.49 -0.75
N ALA A 182 25.16 13.09 -0.46
CA ALA A 182 26.00 13.83 0.47
C ALA A 182 26.23 15.27 0.04
N GLN A 183 26.40 15.55 -1.29
CA GLN A 183 26.52 16.91 -1.80
C GLN A 183 25.25 17.73 -1.57
N LEU A 184 24.06 17.18 -1.86
CA LEU A 184 22.79 17.87 -1.62
C LEU A 184 22.59 18.17 -0.13
N ARG A 185 22.85 17.21 0.77
CA ARG A 185 22.73 17.37 2.23
C ARG A 185 23.71 18.34 2.85
N THR A 186 24.80 18.71 2.15
CA THR A 186 25.71 19.76 2.64
C THR A 186 25.15 21.18 2.46
N ARG A 187 24.13 21.36 1.61
CA ARG A 187 23.60 22.68 1.24
C ARG A 187 22.10 22.84 1.43
N LEU A 188 21.38 21.71 1.49
CA LEU A 188 19.94 21.67 1.72
C LEU A 188 19.64 20.94 3.04
N ASP A 189 18.84 21.57 3.87
CA ASP A 189 18.33 20.94 5.10
C ASP A 189 17.21 19.94 4.80
N GLU A 190 16.97 19.03 5.74
CA GLU A 190 15.80 18.15 5.70
C GLU A 190 14.50 18.95 5.96
N PRO A 191 13.38 18.63 5.30
CA PRO A 191 13.16 17.48 4.38
C PRO A 191 13.51 17.77 2.92
N TYR A 192 14.03 18.94 2.58
CA TYR A 192 14.23 19.37 1.19
C TYR A 192 15.27 18.53 0.44
N ALA A 193 16.37 18.17 1.09
CA ALA A 193 17.38 17.29 0.52
C ALA A 193 16.78 15.93 0.12
N THR A 194 15.98 15.34 1.01
CA THR A 194 15.28 14.06 0.75
C THR A 194 14.25 14.19 -0.38
N ILE A 195 13.48 15.30 -0.44
CA ILE A 195 12.52 15.53 -1.52
C ILE A 195 13.24 15.61 -2.87
N LEU A 196 14.34 16.36 -2.95
CA LEU A 196 15.11 16.51 -4.20
C LEU A 196 15.75 15.19 -4.62
N ALA A 197 16.35 14.44 -3.70
CA ALA A 197 16.89 13.10 -3.97
C ALA A 197 15.81 12.14 -4.47
N GLY A 198 14.62 12.16 -3.88
CA GLY A 198 13.46 11.43 -4.37
C GLY A 198 13.07 11.77 -5.79
N MET A 199 13.04 13.04 -6.13
CA MET A 199 12.78 13.54 -7.50
C MET A 199 13.87 13.10 -8.48
N MET A 200 15.14 13.19 -8.09
CA MET A 200 16.26 12.96 -8.99
C MET A 200 16.54 11.48 -9.24
N TRP A 201 16.49 10.60 -8.26
CA TRP A 201 16.79 9.16 -8.42
C TRP A 201 15.86 8.21 -7.66
N GLY A 202 14.74 8.73 -7.14
CA GLY A 202 13.70 7.87 -6.55
C GLY A 202 14.03 7.37 -5.15
N GLU A 203 14.95 8.03 -4.46
CA GLU A 203 15.28 7.69 -3.09
C GLU A 203 14.08 7.93 -2.19
N ARG A 204 13.73 6.89 -1.41
CA ARG A 204 12.60 6.93 -0.49
C ARG A 204 13.07 7.20 0.93
N GLY A 205 14.02 8.14 1.09
CA GLY A 205 14.53 8.54 2.39
C GLY A 205 13.41 8.88 3.40
N THR A 206 13.77 9.18 4.59
CA THR A 206 12.87 9.47 5.70
C THR A 206 12.15 10.80 5.56
N LEU A 207 11.19 10.87 4.65
CA LEU A 207 10.22 11.96 4.72
C LEU A 207 9.42 11.83 6.00
N PRO A 208 9.21 12.95 6.74
CA PRO A 208 8.31 12.97 7.87
C PRO A 208 6.96 12.35 7.49
N PRO A 209 6.39 11.46 8.33
CA PRO A 209 5.14 10.77 8.02
C PRO A 209 4.01 11.73 7.63
N ASP A 210 3.90 12.85 8.34
CA ASP A 210 2.89 13.87 8.08
C ASP A 210 3.04 14.48 6.68
N LEU A 211 4.26 14.85 6.29
CA LEU A 211 4.52 15.40 4.97
C LEU A 211 4.25 14.38 3.86
N ARG A 212 4.57 13.10 4.10
CA ARG A 212 4.25 12.03 3.16
C ARG A 212 2.74 11.85 2.99
N ALA A 213 1.98 11.93 4.08
CA ALA A 213 0.52 11.90 4.04
C ALA A 213 -0.03 13.10 3.25
N GLU A 214 0.49 14.32 3.47
CA GLU A 214 0.11 15.52 2.70
C GLU A 214 0.32 15.33 1.20
N PHE A 215 1.43 14.72 0.77
CA PHE A 215 1.66 14.38 -0.65
C PHE A 215 0.68 13.32 -1.19
N GLN A 216 0.26 12.36 -0.35
CA GLN A 216 -0.75 11.37 -0.73
C GLN A 216 -2.12 11.99 -0.87
N ASP A 217 -2.53 12.82 0.09
CA ASP A 217 -3.84 13.49 0.13
C ASP A 217 -4.05 14.45 -1.05
N THR A 218 -2.97 15.05 -1.51
CA THR A 218 -3.00 15.94 -2.68
C THR A 218 -2.79 15.22 -4.02
N GLY A 219 -2.57 13.89 -4.02
CA GLY A 219 -2.30 13.10 -5.22
C GLY A 219 -0.97 13.45 -5.91
N THR A 220 -0.04 14.10 -5.19
CA THR A 220 1.27 14.52 -5.71
C THR A 220 2.41 13.56 -5.32
N VAL A 221 2.13 12.44 -4.67
CA VAL A 221 3.13 11.45 -4.23
C VAL A 221 4.02 10.92 -5.37
N HIS A 222 3.51 10.91 -6.61
CA HIS A 222 4.27 10.47 -7.78
C HIS A 222 5.44 11.40 -8.13
N VAL A 223 5.47 12.62 -7.59
CA VAL A 223 6.59 13.58 -7.72
C VAL A 223 7.81 13.10 -6.91
N LEU A 224 7.58 12.36 -5.83
CA LEU A 224 8.63 11.81 -4.96
C LEU A 224 9.23 10.49 -5.48
N VAL A 225 8.75 9.98 -6.60
CA VAL A 225 9.18 8.71 -7.17
C VAL A 225 9.64 8.94 -8.61
N THR A 226 10.86 8.54 -8.93
CA THR A 226 11.38 8.66 -10.30
C THR A 226 10.52 7.87 -11.28
N ALA A 227 9.81 8.58 -12.15
CA ALA A 227 8.85 8.03 -13.09
C ALA A 227 8.95 8.72 -14.45
N GLY A 228 7.97 8.51 -15.31
CA GLY A 228 7.96 9.04 -16.67
C GLY A 228 8.17 10.55 -16.81
N LEU A 229 7.66 11.35 -15.84
CA LEU A 229 7.87 12.79 -15.79
C LEU A 229 9.36 13.14 -15.74
N HIS A 230 10.10 12.53 -14.83
CA HIS A 230 11.52 12.80 -14.59
C HIS A 230 12.37 12.40 -15.80
N LEU A 231 12.11 11.21 -16.38
CA LEU A 231 12.77 10.77 -17.61
C LEU A 231 12.42 11.69 -18.80
N GLY A 232 11.20 12.24 -18.82
CA GLY A 232 10.77 13.24 -19.81
C GLY A 232 11.60 14.52 -19.72
N VAL A 233 11.84 15.04 -18.52
CA VAL A 233 12.71 16.22 -18.29
C VAL A 233 14.13 15.93 -18.77
N VAL A 234 14.69 14.77 -18.43
CA VAL A 234 16.03 14.35 -18.87
C VAL A 234 16.10 14.22 -20.40
N ALA A 235 15.06 13.66 -21.04
CA ALA A 235 15.00 13.55 -22.49
C ALA A 235 14.97 14.92 -23.18
N VAL A 236 14.18 15.87 -22.66
CA VAL A 236 14.12 17.25 -23.19
C VAL A 236 15.47 17.93 -23.03
N LEU A 237 16.11 17.82 -21.86
CA LEU A 237 17.45 18.37 -21.64
C LEU A 237 18.47 17.76 -22.60
N ALA A 238 18.49 16.45 -22.78
CA ALA A 238 19.39 15.76 -23.71
C ALA A 238 19.17 16.21 -25.16
N LEU A 239 17.91 16.38 -25.59
CA LEU A 239 17.57 16.91 -26.90
C LEU A 239 18.04 18.36 -27.09
N ALA A 240 17.88 19.19 -26.05
CA ALA A 240 18.32 20.57 -26.08
C ALA A 240 19.86 20.68 -26.18
N LEU A 241 20.58 19.92 -25.36
CA LEU A 241 22.06 19.90 -25.35
C LEU A 241 22.63 19.37 -26.67
N THR A 242 22.12 18.24 -27.16
CA THR A 242 22.58 17.66 -28.42
C THR A 242 22.22 18.55 -29.63
N GLY A 243 21.10 19.24 -29.57
CA GLY A 243 20.71 20.24 -30.57
C GLY A 243 21.62 21.49 -30.56
N ALA A 244 21.95 21.99 -29.37
CA ALA A 244 22.88 23.13 -29.20
C ALA A 244 24.30 22.81 -29.71
N LEU A 245 24.71 21.52 -29.64
CA LEU A 245 25.97 21.04 -30.21
C LEU A 245 25.92 20.81 -31.73
N GLY A 246 24.85 21.24 -32.41
CA GLY A 246 24.69 21.10 -33.86
C GLY A 246 24.23 19.71 -34.32
N GLY A 247 23.80 18.85 -33.41
CA GLY A 247 23.30 17.51 -33.73
C GLY A 247 22.02 17.58 -34.57
N GLY A 248 21.99 16.92 -35.72
CA GLY A 248 20.77 16.76 -36.51
C GLY A 248 19.71 15.91 -35.78
N ARG A 249 18.49 15.90 -36.33
CA ARG A 249 17.32 15.24 -35.71
C ARG A 249 17.58 13.78 -35.28
N ILE A 250 18.29 12.99 -36.09
CA ILE A 250 18.62 11.60 -35.81
C ILE A 250 19.63 11.52 -34.66
N ALA A 251 20.75 12.25 -34.76
CA ALA A 251 21.80 12.25 -33.75
C ALA A 251 21.28 12.71 -32.38
N SER A 252 20.48 13.80 -32.35
CA SER A 252 19.85 14.27 -31.11
C SER A 252 18.89 13.25 -30.49
N SER A 253 18.09 12.55 -31.31
CA SER A 253 17.18 11.53 -30.81
C SER A 253 17.92 10.33 -30.26
N LEU A 254 18.97 9.84 -30.95
CA LEU A 254 19.75 8.68 -30.47
C LEU A 254 20.57 9.05 -29.22
N GLY A 255 21.16 10.26 -29.18
CA GLY A 255 21.84 10.77 -27.99
C GLY A 255 20.90 10.88 -26.79
N ALA A 256 19.68 11.37 -26.98
CA ALA A 256 18.67 11.44 -25.94
C ALA A 256 18.25 10.03 -25.44
N ILE A 257 18.13 9.03 -26.33
CA ILE A 257 17.86 7.64 -25.93
C ILE A 257 18.99 7.15 -25.01
N GLY A 258 20.27 7.36 -25.40
CA GLY A 258 21.41 6.96 -24.57
C GLY A 258 21.39 7.61 -23.18
N VAL A 259 21.11 8.92 -23.10
CA VAL A 259 21.04 9.65 -21.82
C VAL A 259 19.85 9.16 -20.96
N VAL A 260 18.70 8.92 -21.58
CA VAL A 260 17.50 8.38 -20.86
C VAL A 260 17.78 7.02 -20.25
N TRP A 261 18.45 6.12 -20.98
CA TRP A 261 18.81 4.81 -20.44
C TRP A 261 19.89 4.90 -19.35
N LEU A 262 20.89 5.75 -19.54
CA LEU A 262 21.90 5.99 -18.52
C LEU A 262 21.26 6.51 -17.22
N TYR A 263 20.32 7.44 -17.33
CA TYR A 263 19.59 7.97 -16.19
C TYR A 263 18.65 6.92 -15.58
N ALA A 264 17.96 6.10 -16.37
CA ALA A 264 17.13 5.01 -15.85
C ALA A 264 17.96 3.99 -15.04
N ILE A 265 19.19 3.68 -15.48
CA ILE A 265 20.14 2.85 -14.75
C ILE A 265 20.63 3.59 -13.49
N PHE A 266 20.99 4.87 -13.61
CA PHE A 266 21.39 5.72 -12.49
C PHE A 266 20.30 5.80 -11.41
N SER A 267 19.02 5.90 -11.78
CA SER A 267 17.90 5.93 -10.84
C SER A 267 17.53 4.56 -10.23
N GLY A 268 18.31 3.50 -10.49
CA GLY A 268 18.14 2.18 -9.87
C GLY A 268 17.52 1.12 -10.77
N ALA A 269 17.33 1.42 -12.05
CA ALA A 269 16.70 0.50 -13.00
C ALA A 269 15.34 -0.06 -12.49
N HIS A 270 14.63 0.72 -11.68
CA HIS A 270 13.31 0.34 -11.19
C HIS A 270 12.33 0.16 -12.36
N LEU A 271 11.39 -0.76 -12.22
CA LEU A 271 10.42 -1.07 -13.29
C LEU A 271 9.70 0.16 -13.87
N PRO A 272 9.25 1.16 -13.09
CA PRO A 272 8.68 2.39 -13.63
C PRO A 272 9.63 3.16 -14.55
N SER A 273 10.91 3.29 -14.17
CA SER A 273 11.92 4.00 -14.95
C SER A 273 12.25 3.25 -16.24
N LEU A 274 12.37 1.91 -16.20
CA LEU A 274 12.62 1.08 -17.39
C LEU A 274 11.46 1.17 -18.40
N ARG A 275 10.20 1.15 -17.91
CA ARG A 275 9.01 1.34 -18.77
C ARG A 275 9.02 2.71 -19.44
N ALA A 276 9.28 3.76 -18.66
CA ALA A 276 9.35 5.13 -19.18
C ALA A 276 10.49 5.30 -20.21
N ALA A 277 11.68 4.73 -19.94
CA ALA A 277 12.79 4.72 -20.89
C ALA A 277 12.43 4.00 -22.19
N THR A 278 11.74 2.84 -22.09
CA THR A 278 11.27 2.11 -23.29
C THR A 278 10.26 2.94 -24.09
N MET A 279 9.24 3.51 -23.43
CA MET A 279 8.24 4.36 -24.09
C MET A 279 8.87 5.59 -24.77
N LEU A 280 9.78 6.27 -24.05
CA LEU A 280 10.51 7.41 -24.59
C LEU A 280 11.42 7.03 -25.76
N SER A 281 12.06 5.84 -25.70
CA SER A 281 12.85 5.32 -26.81
C SER A 281 12.03 5.17 -28.10
N PHE A 282 10.83 4.59 -28.01
CA PHE A 282 9.93 4.49 -29.17
C PHE A 282 9.46 5.86 -29.67
N ALA A 283 9.18 6.82 -28.77
CA ALA A 283 8.81 8.17 -29.12
C ALA A 283 9.98 8.90 -29.82
N LEU A 284 11.20 8.77 -29.31
CA LEU A 284 12.40 9.38 -29.89
C LEU A 284 12.81 8.73 -31.24
N LEU A 285 12.64 7.42 -31.39
CA LEU A 285 12.84 6.73 -32.67
C LEU A 285 11.81 7.16 -33.71
N ALA A 286 10.55 7.34 -33.32
CA ALA A 286 9.52 7.90 -34.20
C ALA A 286 9.90 9.31 -34.64
N ARG A 287 10.37 10.17 -33.71
CA ARG A 287 10.90 11.51 -34.03
C ARG A 287 12.09 11.45 -34.98
N ALA A 288 13.05 10.57 -34.74
CA ALA A 288 14.21 10.36 -35.63
C ALA A 288 13.76 9.99 -37.05
N SER A 289 12.75 9.18 -37.19
CA SER A 289 12.15 8.73 -38.47
C SER A 289 11.19 9.75 -39.12
N GLY A 290 11.04 10.95 -38.55
CA GLY A 290 10.10 11.97 -39.04
C GLY A 290 8.62 11.66 -38.84
N ARG A 291 8.31 10.72 -37.94
CA ARG A 291 6.94 10.35 -37.59
C ARG A 291 6.49 11.04 -36.29
N SER A 292 5.19 11.03 -36.02
CA SER A 292 4.67 11.53 -34.75
C SER A 292 5.25 10.72 -33.58
N ALA A 293 5.86 11.41 -32.61
CA ALA A 293 6.43 10.78 -31.42
C ALA A 293 5.36 10.12 -30.54
N PHE A 294 4.20 10.76 -30.42
CA PHE A 294 3.07 10.24 -29.64
C PHE A 294 2.12 9.51 -30.58
N SER A 295 2.24 8.19 -30.63
CA SER A 295 1.38 7.35 -31.47
C SER A 295 0.94 6.09 -30.74
N TRP A 296 -0.27 5.64 -31.02
CA TRP A 296 -0.79 4.38 -30.51
C TRP A 296 0.09 3.16 -30.86
N ASN A 297 0.83 3.23 -31.97
CA ASN A 297 1.76 2.15 -32.35
C ASN A 297 3.00 2.15 -31.46
N ALA A 298 3.56 3.32 -31.09
CA ALA A 298 4.68 3.41 -30.16
C ALA A 298 4.27 2.93 -28.77
N PHE A 299 3.07 3.32 -28.31
CA PHE A 299 2.48 2.86 -27.09
C PHE A 299 2.32 1.33 -27.07
N ALA A 300 1.74 0.75 -28.12
CA ALA A 300 1.55 -0.70 -28.26
C ALA A 300 2.88 -1.46 -28.29
N ALA A 301 3.87 -0.95 -29.04
CA ALA A 301 5.21 -1.54 -29.10
C ALA A 301 5.89 -1.55 -27.72
N ALA A 302 5.79 -0.44 -26.96
CA ALA A 302 6.32 -0.37 -25.63
C ALA A 302 5.64 -1.39 -24.68
N ALA A 303 4.31 -1.55 -24.77
CA ALA A 303 3.57 -2.52 -23.98
C ALA A 303 4.03 -3.96 -24.26
N ILE A 304 4.20 -4.31 -25.54
CA ILE A 304 4.69 -5.63 -25.95
C ILE A 304 6.11 -5.88 -25.41
N VAL A 305 7.01 -4.93 -25.58
CA VAL A 305 8.42 -5.09 -25.14
C VAL A 305 8.52 -5.23 -23.62
N VAL A 306 7.83 -4.38 -22.87
CA VAL A 306 7.86 -4.44 -21.40
C VAL A 306 7.27 -5.77 -20.90
N ALA A 307 6.13 -6.18 -21.45
CA ALA A 307 5.50 -7.44 -21.07
C ALA A 307 6.31 -8.67 -21.51
N ALA A 308 7.01 -8.60 -22.64
CA ALA A 308 7.90 -9.67 -23.10
C ALA A 308 9.13 -9.84 -22.20
N LEU A 309 9.68 -8.74 -21.68
CA LEU A 309 10.80 -8.80 -20.76
C LEU A 309 10.43 -9.32 -19.36
N ARG A 310 9.22 -9.00 -18.89
CA ARG A 310 8.70 -9.44 -17.58
C ARG A 310 7.19 -9.67 -17.64
N PRO A 311 6.72 -10.85 -18.05
CA PRO A 311 5.30 -11.14 -18.20
C PRO A 311 4.47 -10.91 -16.92
N VAL A 312 5.01 -11.30 -15.76
CA VAL A 312 4.34 -11.13 -14.46
C VAL A 312 4.09 -9.65 -14.14
N SER A 313 4.89 -8.72 -14.66
CA SER A 313 4.71 -7.29 -14.42
C SER A 313 3.41 -6.72 -14.99
N VAL A 314 2.74 -7.43 -15.91
CA VAL A 314 1.46 -7.01 -16.50
C VAL A 314 0.35 -6.93 -15.45
N GLN A 315 0.42 -7.77 -14.42
CA GLN A 315 -0.53 -7.75 -13.29
C GLN A 315 -0.23 -6.65 -12.28
N SER A 316 0.96 -6.05 -12.35
CA SER A 316 1.36 -5.06 -11.35
C SER A 316 0.57 -3.76 -11.50
N LEU A 317 0.17 -3.19 -10.36
CA LEU A 317 -0.45 -1.86 -10.30
C LEU A 317 0.41 -0.80 -11.01
N SER A 318 1.71 -0.92 -10.91
CA SER A 318 2.68 -0.02 -11.51
C SER A 318 2.64 -0.08 -13.05
N PHE A 319 2.41 -1.26 -13.64
CA PHE A 319 2.17 -1.41 -15.09
C PHE A 319 0.84 -0.75 -15.49
N ALA A 320 -0.24 -1.09 -14.78
CA ALA A 320 -1.56 -0.55 -15.04
C ALA A 320 -1.57 0.99 -14.98
N LEU A 321 -1.02 1.59 -13.92
CA LEU A 321 -0.92 3.06 -13.78
C LEU A 321 -0.12 3.71 -14.90
N SER A 322 1.03 3.14 -15.30
CA SER A 322 1.86 3.71 -16.36
C SER A 322 1.17 3.71 -17.72
N PHE A 323 0.54 2.58 -18.06
CA PHE A 323 -0.12 2.46 -19.38
C PHE A 323 -1.47 3.19 -19.40
N SER A 324 -2.24 3.20 -18.32
CA SER A 324 -3.46 4.01 -18.23
C SER A 324 -3.16 5.50 -18.31
N CYS A 325 -2.10 5.98 -17.67
CA CYS A 325 -1.65 7.38 -17.75
C CYS A 325 -1.34 7.80 -19.20
N VAL A 326 -0.47 7.04 -19.88
CA VAL A 326 -0.08 7.38 -21.27
C VAL A 326 -1.26 7.18 -22.24
N GLY A 327 -2.05 6.13 -22.06
CA GLY A 327 -3.27 5.90 -22.83
C GLY A 327 -4.27 7.04 -22.70
N ALA A 328 -4.48 7.54 -21.49
CA ALA A 328 -5.35 8.69 -21.22
C ALA A 328 -4.81 9.98 -21.87
N ILE A 329 -3.52 10.21 -21.81
CA ILE A 329 -2.89 11.36 -22.53
C ILE A 329 -3.18 11.27 -24.02
N LEU A 330 -2.95 10.11 -24.65
CA LEU A 330 -3.20 9.89 -26.08
C LEU A 330 -4.68 10.05 -26.44
N LEU A 331 -5.59 9.73 -25.53
CA LEU A 331 -7.03 9.76 -25.75
C LEU A 331 -7.64 11.15 -25.49
N LEU A 332 -7.21 11.82 -24.42
CA LEU A 332 -7.90 12.97 -23.82
C LEU A 332 -7.17 14.30 -23.98
N ALA A 333 -5.82 14.33 -24.07
CA ALA A 333 -5.07 15.58 -23.99
C ALA A 333 -5.47 16.58 -25.10
N GLU A 334 -5.58 16.13 -26.35
CA GLU A 334 -5.97 16.99 -27.48
C GLU A 334 -7.43 17.50 -27.35
N PRO A 335 -8.45 16.67 -27.10
CA PRO A 335 -9.81 17.14 -26.84
C PRO A 335 -9.90 18.14 -25.69
N LEU A 336 -9.25 17.84 -24.55
CA LEU A 336 -9.25 18.73 -23.39
C LEU A 336 -8.58 20.08 -23.68
N THR A 337 -7.44 20.07 -24.37
CA THR A 337 -6.78 21.35 -24.78
C THR A 337 -7.71 22.20 -25.63
N LYS A 338 -8.46 21.59 -26.56
CA LYS A 338 -9.43 22.31 -27.40
C LYS A 338 -10.58 22.90 -26.57
N GLU A 339 -11.13 22.15 -25.63
CA GLU A 339 -12.22 22.63 -24.76
C GLU A 339 -11.74 23.72 -23.78
N LEU A 340 -10.57 23.55 -23.16
CA LEU A 340 -9.98 24.57 -22.31
C LEU A 340 -9.69 25.87 -23.07
N LYS A 341 -9.32 25.79 -24.35
CA LYS A 341 -9.20 26.96 -25.23
C LYS A 341 -10.55 27.64 -25.44
N ARG A 342 -11.63 26.89 -25.65
CA ARG A 342 -12.99 27.42 -25.80
C ARG A 342 -13.48 28.11 -24.53
N LEU A 343 -13.10 27.56 -23.36
CA LEU A 343 -13.41 28.14 -22.04
C LEU A 343 -12.54 29.37 -21.71
N GLY A 344 -11.66 29.81 -22.60
CA GLY A 344 -10.82 30.99 -22.40
C GLY A 344 -9.59 30.78 -21.52
N VAL A 345 -9.23 29.54 -21.21
CA VAL A 345 -8.03 29.26 -20.41
C VAL A 345 -6.79 29.78 -21.15
N PRO A 346 -5.93 30.61 -20.50
CA PRO A 346 -4.73 31.16 -21.13
C PRO A 346 -3.83 30.05 -21.70
N ALA A 347 -3.09 30.38 -22.76
CA ALA A 347 -2.15 29.45 -23.41
C ALA A 347 -1.10 28.95 -22.42
N LEU A 348 -0.64 29.84 -21.53
CA LEU A 348 0.26 29.50 -20.44
C LEU A 348 -0.50 28.61 -19.43
N GLY A 349 -0.08 27.37 -19.27
CA GLY A 349 -0.68 26.39 -18.37
C GLY A 349 -1.84 25.56 -18.94
N ARG A 350 -2.47 25.94 -20.08
CA ARG A 350 -3.57 25.18 -20.68
C ARG A 350 -3.17 23.74 -21.04
N GLU A 351 -2.01 23.54 -21.62
CA GLU A 351 -1.51 22.21 -21.96
C GLU A 351 -1.20 21.39 -20.71
N ALA A 352 -0.57 22.00 -19.71
CA ALA A 352 -0.30 21.35 -18.42
C ALA A 352 -1.59 20.93 -17.72
N LEU A 353 -2.62 21.80 -17.70
CA LEU A 353 -3.91 21.49 -17.15
C LEU A 353 -4.62 20.37 -17.93
N ALA A 354 -4.55 20.40 -19.27
CA ALA A 354 -5.13 19.33 -20.10
C ALA A 354 -4.46 17.99 -19.84
N LEU A 355 -3.13 17.95 -19.72
CA LEU A 355 -2.39 16.74 -19.37
C LEU A 355 -2.75 16.23 -17.97
N THR A 356 -2.82 17.12 -16.98
CA THR A 356 -3.19 16.75 -15.61
C THR A 356 -4.59 16.18 -15.55
N LEU A 357 -5.58 16.83 -16.20
CA LEU A 357 -6.94 16.32 -16.27
C LEU A 357 -7.02 14.99 -17.01
N ALA A 358 -6.27 14.82 -18.09
CA ALA A 358 -6.23 13.57 -18.84
C ALA A 358 -5.68 12.43 -17.98
N THR A 359 -4.53 12.65 -17.33
CA THR A 359 -3.90 11.64 -16.47
C THR A 359 -4.76 11.30 -15.28
N GLN A 360 -5.31 12.30 -14.58
CA GLN A 360 -6.18 12.09 -13.44
C GLN A 360 -7.43 11.29 -13.84
N THR A 361 -8.10 11.66 -14.96
CA THR A 361 -9.26 10.93 -15.46
C THR A 361 -8.92 9.47 -15.79
N GLY A 362 -7.75 9.19 -16.37
CA GLY A 362 -7.38 7.82 -16.75
C GLY A 362 -6.86 6.97 -15.61
N THR A 363 -6.41 7.56 -14.50
CA THR A 363 -5.73 6.79 -13.45
C THR A 363 -6.47 6.76 -12.12
N TRP A 364 -7.47 7.62 -11.89
CA TRP A 364 -8.12 7.76 -10.59
C TRP A 364 -8.74 6.44 -10.05
N PRO A 365 -9.36 5.55 -10.84
CA PRO A 365 -9.91 4.33 -10.27
C PRO A 365 -8.82 3.37 -9.76
N LEU A 366 -7.68 3.35 -10.46
CA LEU A 366 -6.50 2.57 -10.05
C LEU A 366 -5.83 3.17 -8.82
N THR A 367 -5.69 4.50 -8.76
CA THR A 367 -5.12 5.18 -7.58
C THR A 367 -6.03 5.05 -6.37
N ALA A 368 -7.35 5.15 -6.54
CA ALA A 368 -8.32 4.90 -5.49
C ALA A 368 -8.24 3.46 -4.96
N SER A 369 -8.07 2.48 -5.84
CA SER A 369 -7.88 1.07 -5.45
C SER A 369 -6.59 0.85 -4.65
N ALA A 370 -5.51 1.54 -5.03
CA ALA A 370 -4.19 1.36 -4.41
C ALA A 370 -4.03 2.11 -3.10
N PHE A 371 -4.44 3.38 -3.09
CA PHE A 371 -4.19 4.30 -1.97
C PHE A 371 -5.42 4.49 -1.08
N LEU A 372 -6.59 3.94 -1.47
CA LEU A 372 -7.86 4.06 -0.73
C LEU A 372 -8.33 5.51 -0.54
N VAL A 373 -7.81 6.42 -1.38
CA VAL A 373 -8.06 7.86 -1.32
C VAL A 373 -8.37 8.39 -2.70
N PHE A 374 -9.37 9.23 -2.78
CA PHE A 374 -9.62 10.12 -3.91
C PHE A 374 -9.24 11.54 -3.52
N ALA A 375 -8.35 12.17 -4.29
CA ALA A 375 -7.85 13.52 -4.06
C ALA A 375 -8.51 14.51 -5.03
N PRO A 376 -9.60 15.20 -4.66
CA PRO A 376 -10.33 16.09 -5.56
C PRO A 376 -9.49 17.29 -6.06
N TYR A 377 -8.57 17.76 -5.25
CA TYR A 377 -7.69 18.90 -5.58
C TYR A 377 -6.40 18.50 -6.30
N ALA A 378 -6.19 17.20 -6.60
CA ALA A 378 -5.01 16.75 -7.34
C ALA A 378 -4.78 17.48 -8.68
N PRO A 379 -5.81 17.80 -9.49
CA PRO A 379 -5.59 18.59 -10.71
C PRO A 379 -5.00 19.97 -10.45
N LEU A 380 -5.43 20.64 -9.39
CA LEU A 380 -4.92 21.96 -9.00
C LEU A 380 -3.49 21.85 -8.45
N ALA A 381 -3.26 20.94 -7.50
CA ALA A 381 -1.95 20.71 -6.90
C ALA A 381 -0.91 20.37 -7.97
N ASN A 382 -1.23 19.43 -8.86
CA ASN A 382 -0.33 18.99 -9.93
C ASN A 382 -0.06 20.11 -10.97
N ALA A 383 -1.06 20.92 -11.30
CA ALA A 383 -0.85 22.06 -12.22
C ALA A 383 0.14 23.08 -11.67
N LEU A 384 0.25 23.23 -10.33
CA LEU A 384 1.15 24.15 -9.66
C LEU A 384 2.51 23.51 -9.32
N VAL A 385 2.55 22.21 -9.04
CA VAL A 385 3.76 21.49 -8.60
C VAL A 385 4.56 20.95 -9.78
N VAL A 386 3.92 20.26 -10.74
CA VAL A 386 4.61 19.53 -11.81
C VAL A 386 5.55 20.41 -12.67
N PRO A 387 5.19 21.65 -13.07
CA PRO A 387 6.11 22.49 -13.82
C PRO A 387 7.37 22.87 -13.03
N VAL A 388 7.23 23.02 -11.69
CA VAL A 388 8.32 23.41 -10.80
C VAL A 388 9.30 22.25 -10.58
N VAL A 389 8.82 21.01 -10.55
CA VAL A 389 9.63 19.80 -10.41
C VAL A 389 10.75 19.75 -11.47
N GLY A 390 10.39 20.01 -12.74
CA GLY A 390 11.37 20.00 -13.82
C GLY A 390 12.50 21.02 -13.63
N VAL A 391 12.17 22.22 -13.15
CA VAL A 391 13.15 23.28 -12.89
C VAL A 391 14.01 22.94 -11.66
N ALA A 392 13.41 22.38 -10.59
CA ALA A 392 14.13 21.94 -9.41
C ALA A 392 15.15 20.84 -9.76
N MET A 393 14.75 19.85 -10.56
CA MET A 393 15.67 18.80 -11.03
C MET A 393 16.82 19.37 -11.86
N LEU A 394 16.55 20.34 -12.74
CA LEU A 394 17.60 20.97 -13.54
C LEU A 394 18.60 21.74 -12.66
N ALA A 395 18.12 22.43 -11.64
CA ALA A 395 18.97 23.10 -10.65
C ALA A 395 19.81 22.07 -9.88
N GLY A 396 19.23 20.93 -9.44
CA GLY A 396 19.96 19.86 -8.78
C GLY A 396 21.05 19.23 -9.65
N PHE A 397 20.78 18.99 -10.92
CA PHE A 397 21.84 18.54 -11.84
C PHE A 397 22.94 19.59 -12.02
N ALA A 398 22.58 20.88 -12.05
CA ALA A 398 23.55 21.97 -12.16
C ALA A 398 24.39 22.11 -10.88
N GLU A 399 23.77 21.97 -9.69
CA GLU A 399 24.47 21.95 -8.41
C GLU A 399 25.51 20.83 -8.36
N LEU A 400 25.11 19.60 -8.68
CA LEU A 400 26.00 18.44 -8.68
C LEU A 400 27.13 18.60 -9.70
N ALA A 401 26.85 19.07 -10.90
CA ALA A 401 27.85 19.33 -11.94
C ALA A 401 28.84 20.42 -11.52
N ALA A 402 28.37 21.40 -10.78
CA ALA A 402 29.17 22.53 -10.31
C ALA A 402 29.70 22.33 -8.87
N SER A 403 29.63 21.15 -8.31
CA SER A 403 30.02 20.88 -6.92
C SER A 403 31.46 21.33 -6.58
N ALA A 404 32.36 21.37 -7.59
CA ALA A 404 33.73 21.87 -7.45
C ALA A 404 33.81 23.40 -7.37
N VAL A 405 32.73 24.15 -7.64
CA VAL A 405 32.65 25.60 -7.61
C VAL A 405 31.64 26.03 -6.54
N PRO A 406 32.06 26.18 -5.25
CA PRO A 406 31.13 26.28 -4.11
C PRO A 406 30.12 27.43 -4.25
N LEU A 407 30.51 28.57 -4.78
CA LEU A 407 29.64 29.74 -4.91
C LEU A 407 28.48 29.47 -5.90
N PHE A 408 28.76 28.81 -7.02
CA PHE A 408 27.74 28.48 -8.01
C PHE A 408 26.84 27.34 -7.53
N ALA A 409 27.43 26.33 -6.92
CA ALA A 409 26.66 25.24 -6.32
C ALA A 409 25.70 25.76 -5.22
N GLN A 410 26.16 26.70 -4.38
CA GLN A 410 25.31 27.34 -3.37
C GLN A 410 24.20 28.20 -4.01
N ALA A 411 24.48 28.88 -5.09
CA ALA A 411 23.44 29.62 -5.81
C ALA A 411 22.35 28.70 -6.36
N CYS A 412 22.72 27.53 -6.91
CA CYS A 412 21.77 26.51 -7.34
C CYS A 412 20.93 26.00 -6.16
N ALA A 413 21.57 25.67 -5.05
CA ALA A 413 20.89 25.20 -3.82
C ALA A 413 19.87 26.23 -3.26
N ASN A 414 20.17 27.52 -3.34
CA ASN A 414 19.24 28.58 -2.93
C ASN A 414 18.00 28.65 -3.85
N VAL A 415 18.19 28.43 -5.17
CA VAL A 415 17.07 28.31 -6.12
C VAL A 415 16.25 27.08 -5.80
N GLU A 416 16.88 25.94 -5.58
CA GLU A 416 16.22 24.69 -5.21
C GLU A 416 15.40 24.82 -3.93
N LEU A 417 15.98 25.41 -2.87
CA LEU A 417 15.27 25.66 -1.62
C LEU A 417 13.99 26.47 -1.84
N SER A 418 14.05 27.49 -2.69
CA SER A 418 12.88 28.32 -3.04
C SER A 418 11.81 27.51 -3.78
N LEU A 419 12.23 26.67 -4.76
CA LEU A 419 11.32 25.84 -5.54
C LEU A 419 10.71 24.71 -4.69
N LEU A 420 11.51 24.05 -3.84
CA LEU A 420 11.05 22.99 -2.94
C LEU A 420 10.11 23.56 -1.86
N THR A 421 10.41 24.76 -1.33
CA THR A 421 9.51 25.45 -0.41
C THR A 421 8.17 25.78 -1.07
N TRP A 422 8.18 26.18 -2.34
CA TRP A 422 6.95 26.35 -3.11
C TRP A 422 6.17 25.05 -3.22
N ILE A 423 6.81 23.93 -3.61
CA ILE A 423 6.18 22.62 -3.75
C ILE A 423 5.52 22.20 -2.41
N VAL A 424 6.29 22.25 -1.32
CA VAL A 424 5.79 21.89 0.02
C VAL A 424 4.64 22.81 0.46
N SER A 425 4.74 24.11 0.17
CA SER A 425 3.66 25.06 0.51
C SER A 425 2.38 24.78 -0.26
N VAL A 426 2.46 24.50 -1.56
CA VAL A 426 1.28 24.13 -2.37
C VAL A 426 0.66 22.86 -1.85
N VAL A 427 1.48 21.83 -1.55
CA VAL A 427 1.01 20.56 -0.99
C VAL A 427 0.30 20.78 0.34
N ARG A 428 0.89 21.50 1.29
CA ARG A 428 0.28 21.82 2.58
C ARG A 428 -1.01 22.63 2.47
N ILE A 429 -1.02 23.66 1.63
CA ILE A 429 -2.24 24.47 1.43
C ILE A 429 -3.35 23.60 0.87
N THR A 430 -3.06 22.77 -0.13
CA THR A 430 -4.08 21.94 -0.79
C THR A 430 -4.53 20.77 0.09
N SER A 431 -3.66 20.17 0.90
CA SER A 431 -4.02 19.10 1.84
C SER A 431 -4.92 19.58 2.98
N ASN A 432 -4.80 20.84 3.37
CA ASN A 432 -5.63 21.45 4.42
C ASN A 432 -6.99 21.98 3.93
N LEU A 433 -7.30 21.90 2.64
CA LEU A 433 -8.61 22.29 2.12
C LEU A 433 -9.69 21.30 2.58
N PRO A 434 -10.92 21.79 2.88
CA PRO A 434 -12.02 20.90 3.23
C PRO A 434 -12.27 19.84 2.13
N GLY A 435 -12.26 18.57 2.51
CA GLY A 435 -12.41 17.46 1.55
C GLY A 435 -11.21 17.25 0.63
N ALA A 436 -10.00 17.63 1.06
CA ALA A 436 -8.78 17.42 0.29
C ALA A 436 -8.54 15.96 -0.07
N HIS A 437 -8.92 15.07 0.81
CA HIS A 437 -8.95 13.63 0.54
C HIS A 437 -10.32 13.06 0.93
N VAL A 438 -10.76 12.10 0.14
CA VAL A 438 -11.97 11.33 0.42
C VAL A 438 -11.58 9.86 0.44
N THR A 439 -11.76 9.20 1.57
CA THR A 439 -11.54 7.76 1.64
C THR A 439 -12.51 7.03 0.73
N THR A 440 -12.01 6.15 -0.11
CA THR A 440 -12.82 5.42 -1.08
C THR A 440 -12.60 3.93 -0.94
N THR A 441 -13.70 3.18 -0.99
CA THR A 441 -13.57 1.73 -1.14
C THR A 441 -12.95 1.42 -2.48
N PRO A 442 -11.97 0.48 -2.54
CA PRO A 442 -11.36 0.10 -3.80
C PRO A 442 -12.43 -0.42 -4.77
N PRO A 443 -12.56 0.19 -5.97
CA PRO A 443 -13.46 -0.32 -6.98
C PRO A 443 -13.00 -1.72 -7.44
N PRO A 444 -13.92 -2.69 -7.59
CA PRO A 444 -13.59 -4.00 -8.13
C PRO A 444 -12.98 -3.89 -9.53
N LEU A 445 -12.07 -4.81 -9.89
CA LEU A 445 -11.37 -4.77 -11.19
C LEU A 445 -12.32 -4.71 -12.40
N TRP A 446 -13.49 -5.36 -12.32
CA TRP A 446 -14.48 -5.32 -13.40
C TRP A 446 -15.12 -3.93 -13.58
N THR A 447 -15.29 -3.14 -12.50
CA THR A 447 -15.77 -1.75 -12.60
C THR A 447 -14.70 -0.84 -13.20
N ILE A 448 -13.43 -1.05 -12.89
CA ILE A 448 -12.30 -0.33 -13.49
C ILE A 448 -12.26 -0.62 -15.00
N ALA A 449 -12.34 -1.88 -15.40
CA ALA A 449 -12.37 -2.26 -16.80
C ALA A 449 -13.58 -1.64 -17.56
N LEU A 450 -14.75 -1.65 -16.92
CA LEU A 450 -15.94 -1.01 -17.48
C LEU A 450 -15.79 0.52 -17.57
N TYR A 451 -15.14 1.14 -16.58
CA TYR A 451 -14.81 2.57 -16.59
C TYR A 451 -13.93 2.92 -17.80
N ASP A 452 -12.86 2.15 -18.06
CA ASP A 452 -11.95 2.40 -19.19
C ASP A 452 -12.69 2.28 -20.54
N VAL A 453 -13.56 1.28 -20.68
CA VAL A 453 -14.41 1.11 -21.87
C VAL A 453 -15.41 2.27 -22.01
N ALA A 454 -16.05 2.66 -20.92
CA ALA A 454 -17.00 3.78 -20.89
C ALA A 454 -16.31 5.12 -21.21
N LEU A 455 -15.11 5.34 -20.70
CA LEU A 455 -14.30 6.51 -21.01
C LEU A 455 -13.97 6.60 -22.51
N ALA A 456 -13.51 5.50 -23.11
CA ALA A 456 -13.26 5.44 -24.55
C ALA A 456 -14.56 5.67 -25.35
N GLY A 457 -15.66 5.06 -24.94
CA GLY A 457 -16.98 5.25 -25.53
C GLY A 457 -17.47 6.69 -25.44
N ALA A 458 -17.29 7.34 -24.27
CA ALA A 458 -17.67 8.73 -24.06
C ALA A 458 -16.90 9.68 -24.97
N VAL A 459 -15.59 9.45 -25.16
CA VAL A 459 -14.77 10.23 -26.10
C VAL A 459 -15.25 10.07 -27.55
N LEU A 460 -15.60 8.84 -27.95
CA LEU A 460 -16.15 8.56 -29.29
C LEU A 460 -17.50 9.25 -29.51
N LEU A 461 -18.38 9.24 -28.51
CA LEU A 461 -19.67 9.91 -28.56
C LEU A 461 -19.54 11.43 -28.60
N ALA A 462 -18.63 12.00 -27.80
CA ALA A 462 -18.31 13.40 -27.82
C ALA A 462 -17.76 13.86 -29.20
N ALA A 463 -16.88 13.06 -29.80
CA ALA A 463 -16.39 13.30 -31.16
C ALA A 463 -17.51 13.29 -32.23
N ARG A 464 -18.59 12.52 -31.98
CA ARG A 464 -19.83 12.51 -32.80
C ARG A 464 -20.85 13.56 -32.39
N ARG A 465 -20.49 14.52 -31.54
CA ARG A 465 -21.34 15.57 -30.97
C ARG A 465 -22.54 15.09 -30.16
N ARG A 466 -22.47 13.85 -29.63
CA ARG A 466 -23.51 13.28 -28.74
C ARG A 466 -23.12 13.51 -27.27
N MET A 467 -22.98 14.78 -26.88
CA MET A 467 -22.40 15.19 -25.58
C MET A 467 -23.22 14.67 -24.38
N LEU A 468 -24.55 14.67 -24.46
CA LEU A 468 -25.40 14.18 -23.37
C LEU A 468 -25.18 12.69 -23.10
N TRP A 469 -25.07 11.88 -24.16
CA TRP A 469 -24.79 10.44 -24.01
C TRP A 469 -23.36 10.18 -23.52
N ALA A 470 -22.38 10.98 -23.98
CA ALA A 470 -21.02 10.90 -23.50
C ALA A 470 -20.96 11.20 -21.99
N ALA A 471 -21.60 12.27 -21.55
CA ALA A 471 -21.65 12.64 -20.14
C ALA A 471 -22.40 11.60 -19.29
N ALA A 472 -23.52 11.06 -19.78
CA ALA A 472 -24.29 10.05 -19.05
C ALA A 472 -23.51 8.75 -18.86
N ILE A 473 -22.85 8.24 -19.90
CA ILE A 473 -22.04 7.00 -19.83
C ILE A 473 -20.85 7.22 -18.88
N PHE A 474 -20.16 8.34 -19.00
CA PHE A 474 -19.01 8.63 -18.14
C PHE A 474 -19.44 8.80 -16.68
N ALA A 475 -20.51 9.58 -16.41
CA ALA A 475 -21.05 9.77 -15.06
C ALA A 475 -21.52 8.44 -14.44
N GLY A 476 -22.18 7.57 -15.23
CA GLY A 476 -22.58 6.24 -14.80
C GLY A 476 -21.38 5.36 -14.40
N ALA A 477 -20.33 5.40 -15.21
CA ALA A 477 -19.10 4.64 -14.91
C ALA A 477 -18.37 5.16 -13.65
N VAL A 478 -18.31 6.48 -13.47
CA VAL A 478 -17.78 7.11 -12.25
C VAL A 478 -18.62 6.69 -11.03
N ALA A 479 -19.94 6.77 -11.13
CA ALA A 479 -20.85 6.37 -10.05
C ALA A 479 -20.65 4.89 -9.68
N LEU A 480 -20.50 4.01 -10.68
CA LEU A 480 -20.27 2.58 -10.44
C LEU A 480 -18.93 2.31 -9.76
N CYS A 481 -17.90 3.08 -10.05
CA CYS A 481 -16.62 2.97 -9.35
C CYS A 481 -16.68 3.51 -7.91
N LEU A 482 -17.42 4.59 -7.67
CA LEU A 482 -17.56 5.17 -6.33
C LEU A 482 -18.52 4.36 -5.44
N TRP A 483 -19.55 3.77 -6.01
CA TRP A 483 -20.56 2.96 -5.31
C TRP A 483 -20.72 1.60 -5.98
N PRO A 484 -19.69 0.74 -5.91
CA PRO A 484 -19.79 -0.59 -6.51
C PRO A 484 -20.88 -1.40 -5.79
N PRO A 485 -21.68 -2.17 -6.54
CA PRO A 485 -22.65 -3.09 -5.94
C PRO A 485 -21.92 -4.07 -5.02
N ARG A 486 -22.43 -4.21 -3.79
CA ARG A 486 -21.92 -5.16 -2.81
C ARG A 486 -22.97 -6.18 -2.48
N ALA A 487 -22.54 -7.40 -2.22
CA ALA A 487 -23.41 -8.36 -1.57
C ALA A 487 -23.63 -7.89 -0.13
N ILE A 488 -24.89 -7.65 0.23
CA ILE A 488 -25.26 -7.34 1.60
C ILE A 488 -25.37 -8.70 2.30
N SER A 489 -24.48 -8.95 3.26
CA SER A 489 -24.66 -10.06 4.19
C SER A 489 -25.66 -9.65 5.25
N HIS A 490 -26.62 -10.52 5.52
CA HIS A 490 -27.56 -10.36 6.63
C HIS A 490 -27.14 -11.16 7.87
N ASP A 491 -25.89 -11.61 7.88
CA ASP A 491 -25.31 -12.39 8.97
C ASP A 491 -24.50 -11.50 9.90
N LEU A 492 -24.35 -11.94 11.13
CA LEU A 492 -23.35 -11.39 12.05
C LEU A 492 -21.97 -11.89 11.61
N ILE A 493 -21.04 -10.97 11.35
CA ILE A 493 -19.68 -11.30 10.97
C ILE A 493 -18.73 -10.78 12.05
N VAL A 494 -17.83 -11.62 12.54
CA VAL A 494 -16.76 -11.23 13.44
C VAL A 494 -15.43 -11.60 12.78
N THR A 495 -14.56 -10.62 12.55
CA THR A 495 -13.25 -10.85 11.93
C THR A 495 -12.14 -10.50 12.92
N ALA A 496 -11.34 -11.49 13.31
CA ALA A 496 -10.07 -11.24 13.97
C ALA A 496 -9.05 -10.86 12.89
N ILE A 497 -8.65 -9.61 12.88
CA ILE A 497 -7.68 -9.05 11.92
C ILE A 497 -6.29 -9.50 12.36
N ASP A 498 -5.45 -9.95 11.42
CA ASP A 498 -4.06 -10.24 11.75
C ASP A 498 -3.26 -8.93 11.84
N VAL A 499 -3.05 -8.50 13.04
CA VAL A 499 -2.27 -7.31 13.42
C VAL A 499 -0.95 -7.67 14.12
N GLY A 500 -0.54 -8.95 14.05
CA GLY A 500 0.63 -9.46 14.74
C GLY A 500 0.34 -9.75 16.23
N GLN A 501 1.27 -9.35 17.13
CA GLN A 501 1.13 -9.57 18.57
C GLN A 501 0.28 -8.46 19.20
N ALA A 502 -1.03 -8.44 18.87
CA ALA A 502 -1.98 -7.42 19.25
C ALA A 502 -3.42 -7.88 18.98
N ASP A 503 -4.41 -7.17 19.49
CA ASP A 503 -5.82 -7.45 19.22
C ASP A 503 -6.45 -6.36 18.32
N ALA A 504 -7.18 -6.80 17.32
CA ALA A 504 -8.12 -6.00 16.55
C ALA A 504 -9.21 -6.91 15.99
N LEU A 505 -10.44 -6.75 16.44
CA LEU A 505 -11.56 -7.56 15.99
C LEU A 505 -12.68 -6.65 15.48
N LEU A 506 -13.13 -6.89 14.25
CA LEU A 506 -14.25 -6.17 13.64
C LEU A 506 -15.53 -7.00 13.81
N ILE A 507 -16.57 -6.40 14.37
CA ILE A 507 -17.94 -6.94 14.45
C ILE A 507 -18.80 -6.18 13.46
N GLN A 508 -19.39 -6.88 12.50
CA GLN A 508 -20.37 -6.35 11.55
C GLN A 508 -21.71 -7.02 11.81
N THR A 509 -22.71 -6.23 12.15
CA THR A 509 -24.04 -6.74 12.46
C THR A 509 -24.88 -6.93 11.19
N PRO A 510 -26.00 -7.66 11.23
CA PRO A 510 -26.82 -7.96 10.05
C PRO A 510 -27.37 -6.73 9.29
N ARG A 511 -27.48 -5.58 9.96
CA ARG A 511 -27.86 -4.30 9.30
C ARG A 511 -26.68 -3.41 8.93
N GLY A 512 -25.46 -3.91 9.16
CA GLY A 512 -24.25 -3.22 8.73
C GLY A 512 -23.63 -2.30 9.77
N HIS A 513 -24.04 -2.35 11.05
CA HIS A 513 -23.31 -1.66 12.10
C HIS A 513 -21.89 -2.23 12.20
N ALA A 514 -20.91 -1.37 12.34
CA ALA A 514 -19.50 -1.73 12.41
C ALA A 514 -18.92 -1.32 13.77
N ILE A 515 -18.56 -2.31 14.58
CA ILE A 515 -17.94 -2.11 15.88
C ILE A 515 -16.53 -2.71 15.86
N LEU A 516 -15.53 -1.90 16.20
CA LEU A 516 -14.15 -2.34 16.31
C LEU A 516 -13.81 -2.60 17.79
N VAL A 517 -13.36 -3.80 18.10
CA VAL A 517 -12.86 -4.19 19.43
C VAL A 517 -11.35 -4.20 19.38
N ASP A 518 -10.72 -3.29 20.09
CA ASP A 518 -9.30 -2.97 20.01
C ASP A 518 -8.84 -2.61 18.59
N ALA A 519 -7.69 -2.01 18.44
CA ALA A 519 -7.23 -1.53 17.14
C ALA A 519 -5.78 -1.94 16.81
N GLY A 520 -5.23 -2.88 17.56
CA GLY A 520 -3.86 -3.31 17.41
C GLY A 520 -2.85 -2.26 17.86
N GLY A 521 -1.59 -2.54 17.63
CA GLY A 521 -0.49 -1.68 17.99
C GLY A 521 0.74 -2.47 18.39
N GLN A 522 1.64 -1.83 19.09
CA GLN A 522 2.81 -2.47 19.70
C GLN A 522 2.94 -2.03 21.15
N LEU A 523 3.42 -2.93 22.00
CA LEU A 523 3.77 -2.57 23.37
C LEU A 523 4.84 -1.48 23.39
N GLU A 524 4.56 -0.40 24.09
CA GLU A 524 5.47 0.72 24.21
C GLU A 524 6.70 0.34 25.04
N ARG A 525 7.89 0.46 24.45
CA ARG A 525 9.18 0.22 25.10
C ARG A 525 9.91 1.55 25.31
N GLY A 526 9.47 2.33 26.31
CA GLY A 526 10.06 3.63 26.64
C GLY A 526 9.34 4.84 26.02
N PRO A 527 9.73 6.07 26.35
CA PRO A 527 9.08 7.28 25.88
C PRO A 527 9.37 7.51 24.39
N SER A 528 8.39 7.25 23.55
CA SER A 528 8.39 7.68 22.14
C SER A 528 7.73 9.06 22.08
N LEU A 529 8.49 10.10 21.79
CA LEU A 529 8.00 11.46 21.59
C LEU A 529 7.63 11.65 20.11
N GLY A 530 6.34 11.77 19.78
CA GLY A 530 5.86 12.23 18.48
C GLY A 530 4.76 11.39 17.84
N SER A 531 3.90 12.04 17.04
CA SER A 531 2.95 11.39 16.12
C SER A 531 3.69 10.45 15.17
N GLY A 532 3.17 9.23 14.94
CA GLY A 532 3.80 8.21 14.13
C GLY A 532 4.62 7.19 14.93
N SER A 533 4.26 6.95 16.19
CA SER A 533 4.88 5.91 17.02
C SER A 533 4.72 4.53 16.35
N PRO A 534 5.64 3.57 16.59
CA PRO A 534 5.49 2.20 16.09
C PRO A 534 4.15 1.56 16.49
N ALA A 535 3.54 2.00 17.60
CA ALA A 535 2.24 1.56 18.05
C ALA A 535 1.12 1.99 17.09
N GLU A 536 1.13 3.24 16.62
CA GLU A 536 0.14 3.77 15.67
C GLU A 536 0.28 3.17 14.25
N ALA A 537 1.48 2.78 13.87
CA ALA A 537 1.78 2.30 12.52
C ALA A 537 0.92 1.08 12.09
N ILE A 538 0.50 0.23 13.03
CA ILE A 538 -0.38 -0.92 12.75
C ILE A 538 -1.79 -0.43 12.43
N GLY A 539 -2.30 0.53 13.20
CA GLY A 539 -3.61 1.15 12.92
C GLY A 539 -3.68 1.73 11.50
N GLU A 540 -2.67 2.52 11.11
CA GLU A 540 -2.61 3.18 9.80
C GLU A 540 -2.37 2.20 8.65
N ARG A 541 -1.52 1.19 8.82
CA ARG A 541 -1.06 0.31 7.71
C ARG A 541 -1.90 -0.94 7.54
N VAL A 542 -2.58 -1.40 8.61
CA VAL A 542 -3.35 -2.65 8.60
C VAL A 542 -4.83 -2.40 8.88
N VAL A 543 -5.18 -1.82 10.04
CA VAL A 543 -6.57 -1.75 10.48
C VAL A 543 -7.39 -0.78 9.61
N VAL A 544 -6.95 0.45 9.42
CA VAL A 544 -7.66 1.44 8.58
C VAL A 544 -7.81 0.96 7.14
N PRO A 545 -6.76 0.47 6.45
CA PRO A 545 -6.92 -0.09 5.12
C PRO A 545 -7.85 -1.30 5.05
N PHE A 546 -7.83 -2.18 6.06
CA PHE A 546 -8.74 -3.31 6.14
C PHE A 546 -10.21 -2.84 6.22
N LEU A 547 -10.52 -1.89 7.10
CA LEU A 547 -11.86 -1.32 7.26
C LEU A 547 -12.35 -0.65 5.96
N ILE A 548 -11.52 0.20 5.34
CA ILE A 548 -11.89 0.89 4.09
C ILE A 548 -12.12 -0.11 2.95
N ARG A 549 -11.29 -1.15 2.82
CA ARG A 549 -11.49 -2.21 1.83
C ARG A 549 -12.78 -2.98 2.07
N GLY A 550 -13.14 -3.20 3.33
CA GLY A 550 -14.43 -3.73 3.73
C GLY A 550 -15.61 -2.78 3.51
N GLY A 551 -15.33 -1.53 3.09
CA GLY A 551 -16.33 -0.49 2.85
C GLY A 551 -16.82 0.23 4.10
N ILE A 552 -16.06 0.12 5.17
CA ILE A 552 -16.36 0.81 6.42
C ILE A 552 -15.60 2.13 6.42
N HIS A 553 -16.35 3.22 6.36
CA HIS A 553 -15.83 4.59 6.35
C HIS A 553 -16.10 5.34 7.65
N HIS A 554 -16.89 4.74 8.53
CA HIS A 554 -17.19 5.24 9.86
C HIS A 554 -17.57 4.06 10.75
N LEU A 555 -17.22 4.12 12.03
CA LEU A 555 -17.56 3.09 13.02
C LEU A 555 -18.72 3.53 13.90
N ASP A 556 -19.61 2.60 14.25
CA ASP A 556 -20.66 2.87 15.25
C ASP A 556 -20.04 2.95 16.64
N ALA A 557 -19.06 2.09 16.94
CA ALA A 557 -18.32 2.15 18.20
C ALA A 557 -16.89 1.59 18.04
N ILE A 558 -16.00 2.08 18.89
CA ILE A 558 -14.73 1.44 19.20
C ILE A 558 -14.83 0.97 20.66
N VAL A 559 -14.52 -0.28 20.91
CA VAL A 559 -14.46 -0.86 22.27
C VAL A 559 -13.00 -1.13 22.59
N LEU A 560 -12.38 -0.27 23.38
CA LEU A 560 -11.00 -0.42 23.84
C LEU A 560 -11.02 -1.26 25.13
N SER A 561 -10.56 -2.50 25.04
CA SER A 561 -10.58 -3.43 26.16
C SER A 561 -9.77 -2.91 27.36
N HIS A 562 -8.55 -2.41 27.10
CA HIS A 562 -7.69 -1.82 28.10
C HIS A 562 -6.59 -0.96 27.44
N PRO A 563 -5.88 -0.10 28.19
CA PRO A 563 -5.04 0.97 27.62
C PRO A 563 -3.64 0.56 27.13
N HIS A 564 -3.25 -0.72 27.09
CA HIS A 564 -1.94 -1.12 26.58
C HIS A 564 -1.80 -0.83 25.08
N GLY A 565 -0.57 -0.54 24.63
CA GLY A 565 -0.29 -0.10 23.28
C GLY A 565 -0.61 -1.14 22.18
N ASP A 566 -0.62 -2.43 22.48
CA ASP A 566 -1.03 -3.52 21.58
C ASP A 566 -2.56 -3.62 21.39
N HIS A 567 -3.34 -2.83 22.12
CA HIS A 567 -4.79 -2.66 21.98
C HIS A 567 -5.18 -1.25 21.60
N ALA A 568 -4.58 -0.24 22.25
CA ALA A 568 -4.87 1.18 22.06
C ALA A 568 -4.15 1.82 20.88
N GLY A 569 -3.03 1.24 20.40
CA GLY A 569 -2.12 1.88 19.46
C GLY A 569 -2.76 2.32 18.15
N GLY A 570 -3.68 1.53 17.61
CA GLY A 570 -4.38 1.85 16.38
C GLY A 570 -5.63 2.72 16.56
N VAL A 571 -6.07 3.03 17.78
CA VAL A 571 -7.33 3.76 18.02
C VAL A 571 -7.25 5.20 17.51
N ALA A 572 -6.16 5.92 17.80
CA ALA A 572 -5.97 7.29 17.34
C ALA A 572 -5.99 7.42 15.81
N PRO A 573 -5.23 6.61 15.03
CA PRO A 573 -5.34 6.58 13.58
C PRO A 573 -6.74 6.27 13.05
N VAL A 574 -7.42 5.28 13.62
CA VAL A 574 -8.79 4.92 13.21
C VAL A 574 -9.74 6.08 13.44
N LEU A 575 -9.68 6.73 14.61
CA LEU A 575 -10.50 7.91 14.91
C LEU A 575 -10.15 9.10 14.00
N ARG A 576 -8.87 9.32 13.67
CA ARG A 576 -8.45 10.42 12.78
C ARG A 576 -9.01 10.25 11.37
N LEU A 577 -8.92 9.05 10.80
CA LEU A 577 -9.17 8.78 9.39
C LEU A 577 -10.63 8.38 9.11
N LEU A 578 -11.26 7.62 10.00
CA LEU A 578 -12.62 7.11 9.81
C LEU A 578 -13.62 7.75 10.77
N GLY A 579 -13.21 7.97 12.03
CA GLY A 579 -14.13 8.42 13.09
C GLY A 579 -14.97 7.28 13.67
N ALA A 580 -15.63 7.60 14.78
CA ALA A 580 -16.58 6.70 15.44
C ALA A 580 -17.68 7.51 16.13
N HIS A 581 -18.86 6.92 16.33
CA HIS A 581 -19.93 7.56 17.10
C HIS A 581 -19.70 7.45 18.61
N LEU A 582 -18.90 6.45 19.05
CA LEU A 582 -18.67 6.14 20.46
C LEU A 582 -17.30 5.51 20.64
N LEU A 583 -16.61 5.85 21.73
CA LEU A 583 -15.47 5.13 22.26
C LEU A 583 -15.82 4.58 23.63
N ALA A 584 -15.87 3.25 23.77
CA ALA A 584 -15.95 2.58 25.04
C ALA A 584 -14.54 2.34 25.57
N ASP A 585 -14.30 2.73 26.80
CA ASP A 585 -13.01 2.61 27.49
C ASP A 585 -13.18 1.95 28.85
N SER A 586 -12.17 1.22 29.30
CA SER A 586 -12.19 0.60 30.63
C SER A 586 -12.14 1.61 31.79
N GLY A 587 -11.81 2.88 31.53
CA GLY A 587 -11.74 3.95 32.52
C GLY A 587 -10.55 3.83 33.47
N GLN A 588 -9.50 3.16 33.06
CA GLN A 588 -8.27 3.02 33.84
C GLN A 588 -7.33 4.19 33.60
N ILE A 589 -6.57 4.57 34.63
CA ILE A 589 -5.50 5.56 34.49
C ILE A 589 -4.23 4.84 34.06
N TYR A 590 -3.71 5.19 32.89
CA TYR A 590 -2.50 4.58 32.33
C TYR A 590 -1.62 5.63 31.64
N PRO A 591 -0.30 5.64 31.85
CA PRO A 591 0.59 6.69 31.33
C PRO A 591 1.05 6.47 29.87
N GLY A 592 0.53 5.47 29.15
CA GLY A 592 0.91 5.14 27.77
C GLY A 592 0.54 6.23 26.76
N HIS A 593 1.48 6.62 25.89
CA HIS A 593 1.28 7.68 24.89
C HIS A 593 0.15 7.33 23.92
N ALA A 594 0.14 6.12 23.37
CA ALA A 594 -0.89 5.69 22.40
C ALA A 594 -2.32 5.78 22.98
N TYR A 595 -2.47 5.48 24.26
CA TYR A 595 -3.75 5.62 24.95
C TYR A 595 -4.15 7.09 25.11
N HIS A 596 -3.24 7.96 25.53
CA HIS A 596 -3.52 9.40 25.65
C HIS A 596 -3.84 10.02 24.31
N ASP A 597 -3.10 9.68 23.25
CA ASP A 597 -3.37 10.13 21.88
C ASP A 597 -4.76 9.70 21.40
N ALA A 598 -5.18 8.47 21.73
CA ALA A 598 -6.53 7.99 21.42
C ALA A 598 -7.61 8.83 22.09
N LEU A 599 -7.44 9.13 23.39
CA LEU A 599 -8.39 9.96 24.14
C LEU A 599 -8.41 11.40 23.64
N ASP A 600 -7.26 11.99 23.32
CA ASP A 600 -7.15 13.36 22.84
C ASP A 600 -7.75 13.51 21.44
N VAL A 601 -7.55 12.55 20.55
CA VAL A 601 -8.23 12.51 19.24
C VAL A 601 -9.73 12.35 19.41
N ALA A 602 -10.21 11.47 20.30
CA ALA A 602 -11.63 11.31 20.58
C ALA A 602 -12.24 12.64 21.07
N ARG A 603 -11.59 13.32 22.03
CA ARG A 603 -12.04 14.63 22.54
C ARG A 603 -12.04 15.71 21.46
N SER A 604 -11.00 15.80 20.65
CA SER A 604 -10.88 16.80 19.58
C SER A 604 -11.97 16.62 18.52
N LYS A 605 -12.33 15.39 18.22
CA LYS A 605 -13.42 15.03 17.29
C LYS A 605 -14.81 14.98 17.96
N ARG A 606 -14.88 15.26 19.25
CA ARG A 606 -16.13 15.23 20.04
C ARG A 606 -16.80 13.85 20.00
N VAL A 607 -16.01 12.77 19.95
CA VAL A 607 -16.52 11.41 20.11
C VAL A 607 -16.80 11.16 21.58
N PRO A 608 -18.03 10.78 21.97
CA PRO A 608 -18.35 10.45 23.35
C PRO A 608 -17.50 9.29 23.85
N ILE A 609 -16.96 9.44 25.06
CA ILE A 609 -16.22 8.38 25.75
C ILE A 609 -17.12 7.87 26.86
N VAL A 610 -17.37 6.56 26.88
CA VAL A 610 -18.16 5.88 27.90
C VAL A 610 -17.34 4.79 28.57
N GLU A 611 -17.66 4.49 29.81
CA GLU A 611 -16.94 3.52 30.64
C GLU A 611 -17.90 2.41 31.10
N PRO A 612 -18.15 1.39 30.27
CA PRO A 612 -19.02 0.31 30.64
C PRO A 612 -18.50 -0.47 31.87
N ARG A 613 -19.43 -0.97 32.67
CA ARG A 613 -19.14 -1.78 33.87
C ARG A 613 -19.90 -3.11 33.80
N ALA A 614 -19.52 -4.06 34.64
CA ALA A 614 -20.26 -5.30 34.81
C ALA A 614 -21.73 -5.03 35.11
N GLY A 615 -22.62 -5.64 34.33
CA GLY A 615 -24.07 -5.45 34.38
C GLY A 615 -24.63 -4.53 33.32
N ASP A 616 -23.82 -3.65 32.70
CA ASP A 616 -24.25 -2.81 31.59
C ASP A 616 -24.53 -3.65 30.34
N ALA A 617 -25.47 -3.17 29.52
CA ALA A 617 -25.78 -3.83 28.25
C ALA A 617 -26.14 -2.81 27.16
N TRP A 618 -25.64 -3.06 25.95
CA TRP A 618 -25.99 -2.31 24.73
C TRP A 618 -26.75 -3.23 23.77
N ARG A 619 -27.66 -2.66 23.01
CA ARG A 619 -28.39 -3.39 21.99
C ARG A 619 -28.44 -2.56 20.71
N THR A 620 -28.11 -3.20 19.59
CA THR A 620 -28.32 -2.62 18.27
C THR A 620 -29.78 -2.80 17.82
N ASP A 621 -30.21 -2.04 16.82
CA ASP A 621 -31.59 -2.10 16.30
C ASP A 621 -31.91 -3.39 15.53
N ASP A 622 -30.89 -4.18 15.18
CA ASP A 622 -30.97 -5.51 14.54
C ASP A 622 -30.88 -6.66 15.56
N GLY A 623 -30.87 -6.33 16.84
CA GLY A 623 -31.03 -7.30 17.92
C GLY A 623 -29.73 -7.91 18.44
N VAL A 624 -28.57 -7.43 18.00
CA VAL A 624 -27.28 -7.82 18.59
C VAL A 624 -27.12 -7.16 19.95
N VAL A 625 -26.74 -7.93 20.96
CA VAL A 625 -26.59 -7.49 22.35
C VAL A 625 -25.14 -7.64 22.81
N PHE A 626 -24.63 -6.59 23.43
CA PHE A 626 -23.35 -6.54 24.12
C PHE A 626 -23.65 -6.48 25.61
N ARG A 627 -23.29 -7.51 26.37
CA ARG A 627 -23.45 -7.53 27.81
C ARG A 627 -22.11 -7.51 28.49
N PHE A 628 -21.81 -6.45 29.23
CA PHE A 628 -20.53 -6.30 29.92
C PHE A 628 -20.51 -7.11 31.21
N LEU A 629 -19.46 -7.90 31.37
CA LEU A 629 -19.18 -8.78 32.51
C LEU A 629 -18.01 -8.27 33.35
N GLY A 630 -17.23 -7.34 32.82
CA GLY A 630 -16.10 -6.67 33.46
C GLY A 630 -15.78 -5.32 32.78
N PRO A 631 -15.05 -4.43 33.47
CA PRO A 631 -14.50 -4.62 34.83
C PRO A 631 -15.56 -4.52 35.94
N ILE A 632 -15.34 -5.27 36.98
CA ILE A 632 -16.18 -5.27 38.19
C ILE A 632 -15.57 -4.28 39.18
N GLN A 633 -16.37 -3.40 39.77
CA GLN A 633 -15.92 -2.46 40.81
C GLN A 633 -15.88 -3.08 42.22
N PRO A 634 -14.90 -2.63 43.06
CA PRO A 634 -13.77 -1.78 42.79
C PRO A 634 -12.76 -2.47 41.84
N PHE A 635 -11.95 -1.70 41.11
CA PHE A 635 -10.91 -2.30 40.25
C PHE A 635 -9.98 -3.22 41.01
N ILE A 636 -9.55 -4.29 40.35
CA ILE A 636 -8.51 -5.19 40.84
C ILE A 636 -7.21 -4.40 40.97
N SER A 637 -6.58 -4.49 42.13
CA SER A 637 -5.33 -3.82 42.43
C SER A 637 -4.39 -4.76 43.19
N ARG A 638 -3.08 -4.56 43.03
CA ARG A 638 -2.02 -5.40 43.61
C ARG A 638 -2.03 -6.83 43.11
N SER A 639 -2.57 -7.06 41.91
CA SER A 639 -2.45 -8.29 41.16
C SER A 639 -1.13 -8.33 40.38
N ARG A 640 -0.92 -9.39 39.64
CA ARG A 640 0.25 -9.50 38.76
C ARG A 640 0.23 -8.48 37.63
N ASN A 641 -0.94 -8.16 37.09
CA ASN A 641 -1.15 -7.14 36.07
C ASN A 641 -2.53 -6.49 36.24
N ASP A 642 -2.56 -5.42 37.00
CA ASP A 642 -3.81 -4.71 37.33
C ASP A 642 -4.50 -4.17 36.08
N ILE A 643 -3.74 -3.70 35.09
CA ILE A 643 -4.28 -3.12 33.87
C ILE A 643 -5.02 -4.18 33.05
N ASN A 644 -4.44 -5.34 32.83
CA ASN A 644 -5.07 -6.43 32.11
C ASN A 644 -6.30 -6.98 32.86
N ASN A 645 -6.20 -7.13 34.19
CA ASN A 645 -7.28 -7.66 35.02
C ASN A 645 -8.51 -6.73 35.10
N ASN A 646 -8.41 -5.50 34.68
CA ASN A 646 -9.52 -4.55 34.57
C ASN A 646 -9.95 -4.28 33.12
N SER A 647 -9.70 -5.22 32.23
CA SER A 647 -10.18 -5.17 30.82
C SER A 647 -11.71 -5.14 30.75
N LEU A 648 -12.24 -4.50 29.73
CA LEU A 648 -13.64 -4.70 29.31
C LEU A 648 -13.82 -6.15 28.86
N VAL A 649 -14.62 -6.89 29.61
CA VAL A 649 -15.04 -8.25 29.26
C VAL A 649 -16.51 -8.22 28.93
N PHE A 650 -16.91 -8.74 27.77
CA PHE A 650 -18.32 -8.72 27.38
C PHE A 650 -18.73 -9.95 26.56
N MET A 651 -20.01 -10.31 26.69
CA MET A 651 -20.68 -11.29 25.87
C MET A 651 -21.39 -10.62 24.71
N LEU A 652 -21.05 -11.02 23.50
CA LEU A 652 -21.78 -10.70 22.27
C LEU A 652 -22.84 -11.77 22.05
N GLN A 653 -24.08 -11.36 21.87
CA GLN A 653 -25.20 -12.29 21.65
C GLN A 653 -26.03 -11.85 20.44
N TYR A 654 -26.33 -12.79 19.56
CA TYR A 654 -27.26 -12.62 18.44
C TYR A 654 -28.10 -13.90 18.27
N LYS A 655 -29.39 -13.86 18.56
CA LYS A 655 -30.27 -15.04 18.65
C LYS A 655 -29.65 -16.09 19.60
N SER A 656 -29.35 -17.30 19.10
CA SER A 656 -28.67 -18.37 19.88
C SER A 656 -27.13 -18.24 19.85
N PHE A 657 -26.56 -17.45 18.94
CA PHE A 657 -25.11 -17.22 18.86
C PHE A 657 -24.62 -16.43 20.07
N ARG A 658 -23.55 -16.94 20.70
CA ARG A 658 -22.85 -16.25 21.81
C ARG A 658 -21.34 -16.33 21.63
N MET A 659 -20.69 -15.19 21.79
CA MET A 659 -19.22 -15.06 21.76
C MET A 659 -18.75 -14.23 22.95
N LEU A 660 -17.77 -14.75 23.68
CA LEU A 660 -17.17 -14.07 24.82
C LEU A 660 -15.86 -13.38 24.41
N PHE A 661 -15.79 -12.08 24.67
CA PHE A 661 -14.59 -11.25 24.49
C PHE A 661 -14.01 -10.98 25.88
N THR A 662 -12.74 -11.31 26.08
CA THR A 662 -12.08 -11.26 27.39
C THR A 662 -11.01 -10.17 27.47
N GLY A 663 -10.69 -9.48 26.36
CA GLY A 663 -9.50 -8.63 26.32
C GLY A 663 -8.28 -9.42 26.78
N ASP A 664 -7.53 -8.84 27.71
CA ASP A 664 -6.37 -9.49 28.34
C ASP A 664 -6.61 -9.87 29.81
N ALA A 665 -7.88 -10.02 30.19
CA ALA A 665 -8.25 -10.45 31.54
C ALA A 665 -7.47 -11.70 31.95
N GLY A 666 -6.85 -11.66 33.13
CA GLY A 666 -6.09 -12.74 33.73
C GLY A 666 -6.92 -13.55 34.72
N ALA A 667 -6.28 -14.50 35.38
CA ALA A 667 -6.92 -15.46 36.30
C ALA A 667 -7.70 -14.78 37.44
N GLU A 668 -7.23 -13.64 37.94
CA GLU A 668 -7.92 -12.92 39.04
C GLU A 668 -9.24 -12.31 38.56
N ALA A 669 -9.26 -11.77 37.33
CA ALA A 669 -10.48 -11.25 36.72
C ALA A 669 -11.46 -12.38 36.37
N GLU A 670 -10.96 -13.47 35.80
CA GLU A 670 -11.76 -14.66 35.47
C GLU A 670 -12.45 -15.23 36.72
N GLN A 671 -11.68 -15.40 37.81
CA GLN A 671 -12.23 -15.89 39.09
C GLN A 671 -13.30 -14.95 39.65
N ARG A 672 -13.12 -13.65 39.50
CA ARG A 672 -14.07 -12.67 39.97
C ARG A 672 -15.38 -12.72 39.18
N ILE A 673 -15.28 -12.86 37.82
CA ILE A 673 -16.45 -13.03 36.95
C ILE A 673 -17.19 -14.32 37.27
N LEU A 674 -16.48 -15.42 37.51
CA LEU A 674 -17.09 -16.70 37.95
C LEU A 674 -17.88 -16.54 39.24
N ASN A 675 -17.34 -15.81 40.23
CA ASN A 675 -17.96 -15.58 41.50
C ASN A 675 -19.26 -14.75 41.43
N GLU A 676 -19.44 -13.93 40.40
CA GLU A 676 -20.68 -13.19 40.14
C GLU A 676 -21.83 -14.12 39.65
N GLY A 677 -21.52 -15.36 39.28
CA GLY A 677 -22.51 -16.34 38.85
C GLY A 677 -23.17 -16.01 37.50
N ALA A 678 -22.53 -15.21 36.67
CA ALA A 678 -23.02 -14.89 35.32
C ALA A 678 -22.98 -16.13 34.41
N ASP A 679 -23.98 -16.29 33.53
CA ASP A 679 -23.95 -17.31 32.49
C ASP A 679 -22.90 -16.99 31.44
N LEU A 680 -21.77 -17.71 31.47
CA LEU A 680 -20.62 -17.53 30.59
C LEU A 680 -20.64 -18.42 29.35
N HIS A 681 -21.62 -19.37 29.27
CA HIS A 681 -21.66 -20.31 28.16
C HIS A 681 -21.65 -19.58 26.80
N ALA A 682 -20.67 -19.88 25.95
CA ALA A 682 -20.47 -19.22 24.65
C ALA A 682 -19.87 -20.19 23.62
N ALA A 683 -20.46 -20.23 22.43
CA ALA A 683 -19.96 -21.08 21.35
C ALA A 683 -18.56 -20.65 20.86
N VAL A 684 -18.23 -19.37 21.01
CA VAL A 684 -16.94 -18.81 20.60
C VAL A 684 -16.30 -18.07 21.77
N LEU A 685 -15.01 -18.28 21.96
CA LEU A 685 -14.19 -17.55 22.92
C LEU A 685 -13.07 -16.79 22.20
N LYS A 686 -12.99 -15.45 22.38
CA LYS A 686 -11.74 -14.73 22.16
C LYS A 686 -10.85 -15.00 23.38
N VAL A 687 -9.81 -15.78 23.18
CA VAL A 687 -8.91 -16.23 24.26
C VAL A 687 -8.17 -15.04 24.85
N GLY A 688 -8.16 -14.94 26.17
CA GLY A 688 -7.56 -13.84 26.91
C GLY A 688 -6.04 -13.76 26.73
N HIS A 689 -5.52 -12.53 26.72
CA HIS A 689 -4.10 -12.21 26.79
C HIS A 689 -3.26 -13.00 25.78
N HIS A 690 -3.74 -13.07 24.52
CA HIS A 690 -3.09 -13.75 23.39
C HIS A 690 -2.75 -15.24 23.66
N GLY A 691 -3.48 -15.87 24.58
CA GLY A 691 -3.21 -17.24 25.04
C GLY A 691 -2.08 -17.34 26.07
N SER A 692 -1.90 -16.34 26.91
CA SER A 692 -0.98 -16.36 28.04
C SER A 692 -1.23 -17.52 28.99
N ALA A 693 -0.19 -17.99 29.68
CA ALA A 693 -0.34 -19.00 30.74
C ALA A 693 -1.05 -18.48 32.00
N TYR A 694 -1.27 -17.17 32.09
CA TYR A 694 -1.90 -16.49 33.23
C TYR A 694 -3.35 -16.09 32.99
N SER A 695 -3.94 -16.55 31.91
CA SER A 695 -5.34 -16.39 31.54
C SER A 695 -5.91 -17.72 31.06
N SER A 696 -7.21 -17.75 30.82
CA SER A 696 -7.92 -18.92 30.31
C SER A 696 -7.75 -20.13 31.27
N THR A 697 -8.07 -19.89 32.54
CA THR A 697 -8.01 -20.90 33.59
C THR A 697 -8.96 -22.09 33.32
N PRO A 698 -8.65 -23.30 33.75
CA PRO A 698 -9.50 -24.45 33.49
C PRO A 698 -10.95 -24.23 33.91
N ASP A 699 -11.21 -23.71 35.12
CA ASP A 699 -12.56 -23.45 35.65
C ASP A 699 -13.32 -22.44 34.78
N PHE A 700 -12.60 -21.41 34.26
CA PHE A 700 -13.19 -20.42 33.37
C PHE A 700 -13.54 -21.02 32.01
N ILE A 701 -12.63 -21.79 31.41
CA ILE A 701 -12.88 -22.47 30.13
C ILE A 701 -14.00 -23.50 30.26
N GLU A 702 -14.10 -24.23 31.40
CA GLU A 702 -15.20 -25.13 31.68
C GLU A 702 -16.55 -24.40 31.75
N ALA A 703 -16.60 -23.25 32.41
CA ALA A 703 -17.81 -22.42 32.48
C ALA A 703 -18.21 -21.82 31.11
N VAL A 704 -17.25 -21.44 30.26
CA VAL A 704 -17.51 -20.94 28.92
C VAL A 704 -17.90 -22.05 27.94
N HIS A 705 -17.27 -23.20 28.02
CA HIS A 705 -17.47 -24.39 27.20
C HIS A 705 -17.45 -24.09 25.68
N PRO A 706 -16.37 -23.46 25.14
CA PRO A 706 -16.36 -22.98 23.78
C PRO A 706 -16.18 -24.10 22.75
N LYS A 707 -16.94 -24.03 21.64
CA LYS A 707 -16.72 -24.86 20.44
C LYS A 707 -15.54 -24.36 19.63
N TYR A 708 -15.36 -23.05 19.59
CA TYR A 708 -14.27 -22.38 18.85
C TYR A 708 -13.53 -21.41 19.77
N ALA A 709 -12.20 -21.40 19.68
CA ALA A 709 -11.33 -20.48 20.40
C ALA A 709 -10.48 -19.69 19.42
N LEU A 710 -10.59 -18.36 19.45
CA LEU A 710 -9.84 -17.44 18.61
C LEU A 710 -8.68 -16.86 19.41
N ILE A 711 -7.45 -16.93 18.88
CA ILE A 711 -6.24 -16.39 19.49
C ILE A 711 -5.60 -15.41 18.50
N SER A 712 -5.61 -14.11 18.83
CA SER A 712 -4.80 -13.12 18.13
C SER A 712 -3.37 -13.20 18.66
N VAL A 713 -2.41 -13.51 17.80
CA VAL A 713 -1.01 -13.72 18.20
C VAL A 713 -0.06 -13.55 17.03
N GLY A 714 1.11 -12.98 17.26
CA GLY A 714 2.10 -12.75 16.22
C GLY A 714 3.00 -13.96 15.96
N ARG A 715 3.38 -14.20 14.70
CA ARG A 715 4.29 -15.29 14.28
C ARG A 715 5.62 -15.30 15.06
N HIS A 716 6.15 -14.14 15.35
CA HIS A 716 7.47 -13.96 15.96
C HIS A 716 7.38 -13.24 17.30
N ASN A 717 6.34 -13.57 18.10
CA ASN A 717 6.22 -12.96 19.40
C ASN A 717 7.33 -13.43 20.37
N LEU A 718 7.76 -12.50 21.21
CA LEU A 718 8.82 -12.73 22.20
C LEU A 718 8.31 -13.29 23.52
N PHE A 719 6.98 -13.43 23.68
CA PHE A 719 6.33 -13.81 24.93
C PHE A 719 6.11 -15.32 25.03
N GLY A 720 6.30 -16.05 23.91
CA GLY A 720 6.04 -17.48 23.85
C GLY A 720 4.53 -17.82 23.85
N HIS A 721 3.69 -16.86 23.43
CA HIS A 721 2.25 -17.06 23.28
C HIS A 721 1.92 -17.75 21.93
N PRO A 722 0.83 -18.54 21.87
CA PRO A 722 0.03 -19.02 23.00
C PRO A 722 0.83 -20.03 23.82
N ALA A 723 0.66 -20.00 25.14
CA ALA A 723 1.33 -20.91 26.05
C ALA A 723 0.85 -22.36 25.82
N PRO A 724 1.76 -23.36 25.89
CA PRO A 724 1.37 -24.76 25.72
C PRO A 724 0.30 -25.25 26.74
N GLN A 725 0.28 -24.64 27.90
CA GLN A 725 -0.72 -24.93 28.91
C GLN A 725 -2.11 -24.49 28.44
N THR A 726 -2.27 -23.26 27.98
CA THR A 726 -3.55 -22.72 27.50
C THR A 726 -4.07 -23.54 26.32
N LEU A 727 -3.19 -23.91 25.37
CA LEU A 727 -3.58 -24.77 24.25
C LEU A 727 -4.09 -26.14 24.71
N ARG A 728 -3.42 -26.77 25.70
CA ARG A 728 -3.87 -28.06 26.27
C ARG A 728 -5.23 -27.92 26.94
N THR A 729 -5.46 -26.89 27.74
CA THR A 729 -6.75 -26.65 28.40
C THR A 729 -7.87 -26.54 27.36
N LEU A 730 -7.70 -25.72 26.32
CA LEU A 730 -8.69 -25.56 25.27
C LEU A 730 -8.96 -26.85 24.49
N GLN A 731 -7.91 -27.63 24.19
CA GLN A 731 -8.03 -28.91 23.48
C GLN A 731 -8.71 -29.98 24.34
N GLN A 732 -8.40 -30.04 25.63
CA GLN A 732 -9.05 -30.97 26.58
C GLN A 732 -10.55 -30.73 26.72
N MET A 733 -10.98 -29.47 26.60
CA MET A 733 -12.39 -29.08 26.59
C MET A 733 -13.05 -29.20 25.20
N GLY A 734 -12.33 -29.75 24.21
CA GLY A 734 -12.87 -30.01 22.86
C GLY A 734 -12.95 -28.76 21.96
N ALA A 735 -12.39 -27.63 22.36
CA ALA A 735 -12.41 -26.42 21.55
C ALA A 735 -11.51 -26.52 20.29
N ARG A 736 -12.04 -26.14 19.13
CA ARG A 736 -11.24 -25.99 17.93
C ARG A 736 -10.55 -24.63 17.96
N VAL A 737 -9.22 -24.64 18.00
CA VAL A 737 -8.40 -23.45 18.15
C VAL A 737 -7.98 -22.90 16.78
N TYR A 738 -8.24 -21.62 16.55
CA TYR A 738 -7.76 -20.83 15.42
C TYR A 738 -6.82 -19.74 15.92
N ARG A 739 -5.73 -19.47 15.17
CA ARG A 739 -4.65 -18.59 15.60
C ARG A 739 -4.20 -17.70 14.45
N THR A 740 -4.15 -16.38 14.65
CA THR A 740 -3.76 -15.45 13.59
C THR A 740 -2.33 -15.66 13.09
N ASP A 741 -1.40 -16.16 13.90
CA ASP A 741 -0.03 -16.46 13.46
C ASP A 741 0.06 -17.60 12.42
N ARG A 742 -0.94 -18.49 12.35
CA ARG A 742 -1.01 -19.63 11.43
C ARG A 742 -2.11 -19.48 10.39
N ASP A 743 -3.27 -19.04 10.83
CA ASP A 743 -4.51 -19.02 10.07
C ASP A 743 -4.75 -17.65 9.41
N CYS A 744 -3.85 -16.68 9.66
CA CYS A 744 -3.97 -15.28 9.22
C CYS A 744 -5.24 -14.61 9.79
N ALA A 745 -5.89 -13.68 9.10
CA ALA A 745 -7.18 -13.18 9.56
C ALA A 745 -8.22 -14.32 9.61
N ILE A 746 -9.05 -14.29 10.65
CA ILE A 746 -10.05 -15.33 10.91
C ILE A 746 -11.44 -14.69 10.87
N MET A 747 -12.23 -15.04 9.87
CA MET A 747 -13.58 -14.55 9.70
C MET A 747 -14.57 -15.60 10.22
N LEU A 748 -15.45 -15.18 11.10
CA LEU A 748 -16.53 -15.94 11.66
C LEU A 748 -17.84 -15.35 11.18
N THR A 749 -18.73 -16.18 10.64
CA THR A 749 -20.05 -15.75 10.15
C THR A 749 -21.13 -16.57 10.85
N SER A 750 -22.21 -15.92 11.29
CA SER A 750 -23.35 -16.59 11.91
C SER A 750 -24.67 -15.93 11.50
N ASP A 751 -25.63 -16.74 11.11
CA ASP A 751 -27.03 -16.30 10.92
C ASP A 751 -27.79 -16.21 12.27
N GLY A 752 -27.10 -16.52 13.36
CA GLY A 752 -27.59 -16.57 14.73
C GLY A 752 -27.76 -17.99 15.29
N ASP A 753 -27.75 -19.01 14.46
CA ASP A 753 -27.87 -20.41 14.83
C ASP A 753 -26.63 -21.21 14.40
N ASP A 754 -26.27 -21.14 13.14
CA ASP A 754 -25.07 -21.79 12.60
C ASP A 754 -23.86 -20.88 12.65
N ILE A 755 -22.66 -21.50 12.77
CA ILE A 755 -21.37 -20.80 12.83
C ILE A 755 -20.44 -21.37 11.78
N THR A 756 -19.96 -20.51 10.88
CA THR A 756 -18.90 -20.83 9.91
C THR A 756 -17.63 -20.06 10.26
N VAL A 757 -16.49 -20.74 10.29
CA VAL A 757 -15.18 -20.12 10.53
C VAL A 757 -14.30 -20.30 9.29
N ALA A 758 -13.86 -19.20 8.71
CA ALA A 758 -13.04 -19.15 7.51
C ALA A 758 -11.74 -18.41 7.79
N PRO A 759 -10.63 -19.10 7.98
CA PRO A 759 -9.30 -18.49 8.06
C PRO A 759 -8.79 -18.10 6.67
N THR A 760 -8.12 -16.94 6.57
CA THR A 760 -7.65 -16.41 5.28
C THR A 760 -6.55 -17.26 4.65
N CYS A 761 -5.64 -17.79 5.46
CA CYS A 761 -4.49 -18.57 4.94
C CYS A 761 -4.83 -20.04 4.60
N SER A 762 -5.96 -20.58 5.00
CA SER A 762 -6.39 -21.94 4.61
C SER A 762 -7.09 -21.99 3.25
N LEU A 763 -7.41 -20.86 2.67
CA LEU A 763 -8.01 -20.74 1.33
C LEU A 763 -6.98 -20.82 0.19
N SER A 764 -5.69 -20.95 0.52
CA SER A 764 -4.57 -20.99 -0.44
C SER A 764 -3.97 -22.39 -0.68
N LEU A 765 -4.70 -23.45 -0.32
CA LEU A 765 -4.31 -24.84 -0.61
C LEU A 765 -5.15 -25.44 -1.74
#